data_22cb07c9a33348f48062d0436ebe4321
#
_entry.id   22cb07c9a33348f48062d0436ebe4321
#
_cell.length_a   1.000
_cell.length_b   1.000
_cell.length_c   1.000
_cell.angle_alpha   90.00
_cell.angle_beta   90.00
_cell.angle_gamma   90.00
#
_symmetry.space_group_name_H-M   'P 1'
#
loop_
_entity.id
_entity.type
_entity.pdbx_description
1 polymer ?
#
loop_
_entity_poly.entity_id
_entity_poly.type
_entity_poly.pdbx_seq_one_letter_code
_entity_poly.pdbx_strand_id
1 'polypeptide(L)'
;MLLGRGMSEDSLYDYLHPSLDKLSSPYEIDGMKEAVERIKQAIANKEKVLIYGDYDCDGICAISTLMLYLRDKLDVFYFIPDRNKDGYGISVDTLERILAYHSPKLVITVDTGITAVEEVEFLKSKGIDTIVTDHHEPQERIPDCIVVDPKVERKGFFDLCGAGVALKLVEALGGREEARKYLDIVSIATIADVVPLKNDNRIIAYYGLKQITKSPRKGVKMLLNQESVSAQDVMFRLAPRMNAAGRLNSAMKVVGLFLETDYFLLRTLTDELARDNAQRQELCEKAVESAKSQLAGINFNDVGIIVLKSNEWEAGILGIACARLVEEFKRPTVLFARTDDGELRGSARSIPQVNIFELLCSLSEYFTGFGGHAQAAGISMNEDKFDDFVKAANKSLLDMRDKLDFTHEISCEMELPFDMDFLSFAKELELLEPTGYQNPRPTFLVKAQGLRFDRIGFSQHVKYVAKNIELIGFSKFAPCLAAKTGRVDFEISLGINAFQNRESAQGIIQTLQFEDVDIDDDEAIRMNLHQLDCEGSANLTQTTVNRVEGWLKEPFGTAIVCFSHEEYDNVCKASEKIKSLPVLIATPRCLNPENCVVLCPADCFDFSFFNRVIVAGHPLCEGYLAKLQKESNEIYSLGDCSPKPISVSKDVLRKVYKEIVNVSRRTPKMASPHKMYAMVCSGYKTSESTFMLALKIFDQVGTVRINDKGFVEVSAKSVNLDDSIAYRNVSKA
;
A
#
# COMPACT_ATOMS: atom_id res chain seq x y z
N MET A 1 23.38 3.86 13.14
CA MET A 1 22.19 3.25 12.52
C MET A 1 22.35 1.74 12.33
N LEU A 2 23.23 1.21 11.47
CA LEU A 2 23.37 -0.25 11.26
C LEU A 2 23.74 -1.04 12.52
N LEU A 3 24.59 -0.48 13.38
CA LEU A 3 24.87 -1.05 14.71
C LEU A 3 23.61 -1.09 15.58
N GLY A 4 22.76 -0.07 15.51
CA GLY A 4 21.46 -0.03 16.19
C GLY A 4 20.48 -1.10 15.70
N ARG A 5 20.62 -1.55 14.44
CA ARG A 5 19.89 -2.70 13.86
C ARG A 5 20.48 -4.06 14.26
N GLY A 6 21.47 -4.09 15.15
CA GLY A 6 22.11 -5.32 15.65
C GLY A 6 23.19 -5.88 14.73
N MET A 7 23.69 -5.11 13.76
CA MET A 7 24.80 -5.53 12.91
C MET A 7 26.12 -5.42 13.67
N SER A 8 27.02 -6.40 13.52
CA SER A 8 28.37 -6.35 14.11
C SER A 8 29.31 -5.46 13.29
N GLU A 9 30.34 -4.90 13.91
CA GLU A 9 31.35 -4.09 13.21
C GLU A 9 32.03 -4.88 12.06
N ASP A 10 32.30 -6.16 12.28
CA ASP A 10 32.93 -7.03 11.28
C ASP A 10 32.05 -7.23 10.03
N SER A 11 30.74 -7.20 10.17
CA SER A 11 29.80 -7.38 9.06
C SER A 11 29.47 -6.09 8.31
N LEU A 12 29.76 -4.91 8.91
CA LEU A 12 29.45 -3.61 8.32
C LEU A 12 30.11 -3.37 6.97
N TYR A 13 31.40 -3.72 6.87
CA TYR A 13 32.14 -3.50 5.63
C TYR A 13 31.53 -4.29 4.47
N ASP A 14 31.23 -5.55 4.68
CA ASP A 14 30.64 -6.45 3.69
C ASP A 14 29.24 -6.04 3.29
N TYR A 15 28.47 -5.57 4.24
CA TYR A 15 27.13 -5.05 3.99
C TYR A 15 27.15 -3.79 3.14
N LEU A 16 28.06 -2.84 3.44
CA LEU A 16 28.18 -1.57 2.71
C LEU A 16 28.88 -1.75 1.34
N HIS A 17 29.72 -2.79 1.20
CA HIS A 17 30.49 -3.10 0.01
C HIS A 17 30.22 -4.53 -0.49
N PRO A 18 29.01 -4.82 -1.00
CA PRO A 18 28.67 -6.14 -1.52
C PRO A 18 29.68 -6.59 -2.59
N SER A 19 30.13 -7.84 -2.53
CA SER A 19 31.05 -8.44 -3.51
C SER A 19 30.48 -9.74 -4.03
N LEU A 20 30.51 -9.93 -5.36
CA LEU A 20 30.11 -11.19 -6.00
C LEU A 20 30.98 -12.39 -5.56
N ASP A 21 32.22 -12.14 -5.12
CA ASP A 21 33.11 -13.19 -4.63
C ASP A 21 32.67 -13.77 -3.29
N LYS A 22 31.76 -13.08 -2.58
CA LYS A 22 31.19 -13.50 -1.30
C LYS A 22 29.88 -14.26 -1.44
N LEU A 23 29.40 -14.49 -2.65
CA LEU A 23 28.26 -15.41 -2.86
C LEU A 23 28.62 -16.79 -2.31
N SER A 24 27.73 -17.39 -1.55
CA SER A 24 27.84 -18.75 -1.01
C SER A 24 28.04 -19.76 -2.12
N SER A 25 28.68 -20.88 -1.81
CA SER A 25 28.86 -21.95 -2.80
C SER A 25 27.53 -22.59 -3.16
N PRO A 26 27.20 -22.84 -4.44
CA PRO A 26 26.00 -23.58 -4.80
C PRO A 26 25.95 -24.99 -4.19
N TYR A 27 27.11 -25.58 -3.90
CA TYR A 27 27.23 -26.91 -3.29
C TYR A 27 26.97 -26.94 -1.77
N GLU A 28 26.64 -25.81 -1.16
CA GLU A 28 26.09 -25.77 0.19
C GLU A 28 24.61 -26.20 0.25
N ILE A 29 23.92 -26.20 -0.91
CA ILE A 29 22.55 -26.68 -1.03
C ILE A 29 22.61 -28.19 -1.34
N ASP A 30 22.01 -29.01 -0.49
CA ASP A 30 21.97 -30.45 -0.69
C ASP A 30 21.24 -30.79 -2.00
N GLY A 31 21.55 -31.91 -2.62
CA GLY A 31 21.04 -32.32 -3.92
C GLY A 31 21.64 -31.59 -5.13
N MET A 32 22.37 -30.48 -4.92
CA MET A 32 22.94 -29.70 -6.01
C MET A 32 23.92 -30.50 -6.89
N LYS A 33 24.74 -31.34 -6.26
CA LYS A 33 25.73 -32.15 -7.00
C LYS A 33 25.05 -33.18 -7.90
N GLU A 34 24.05 -33.88 -7.36
CA GLU A 34 23.26 -34.88 -8.06
C GLU A 34 22.47 -34.24 -9.20
N ALA A 35 21.87 -33.06 -8.97
CA ALA A 35 21.18 -32.29 -10.00
C ALA A 35 22.12 -31.91 -11.17
N VAL A 36 23.30 -31.41 -10.84
CA VAL A 36 24.35 -31.08 -11.86
C VAL A 36 24.75 -32.30 -12.66
N GLU A 37 25.01 -33.45 -12.03
CA GLU A 37 25.39 -34.70 -12.71
C GLU A 37 24.26 -35.16 -13.64
N ARG A 38 22.99 -35.15 -13.17
CA ARG A 38 21.82 -35.56 -13.96
C ARG A 38 21.59 -34.65 -15.17
N ILE A 39 21.71 -33.31 -15.00
CA ILE A 39 21.55 -32.35 -16.09
C ILE A 39 22.68 -32.49 -17.11
N LYS A 40 23.93 -32.70 -16.68
CA LYS A 40 25.04 -32.98 -17.58
C LYS A 40 24.84 -34.26 -18.41
N GLN A 41 24.26 -35.29 -17.80
CA GLN A 41 23.88 -36.51 -18.50
C GLN A 41 22.78 -36.22 -19.55
N ALA A 42 21.78 -35.42 -19.23
CA ALA A 42 20.72 -35.02 -20.16
C ALA A 42 21.32 -34.27 -21.37
N ILE A 43 22.27 -33.35 -21.12
CA ILE A 43 22.97 -32.61 -22.17
C ILE A 43 23.79 -33.58 -23.07
N ALA A 44 24.53 -34.50 -22.47
CA ALA A 44 25.35 -35.48 -23.22
C ALA A 44 24.50 -36.41 -24.09
N ASN A 45 23.34 -36.82 -23.58
CA ASN A 45 22.42 -37.72 -24.28
C ASN A 45 21.41 -36.96 -25.19
N LYS A 46 21.44 -35.63 -25.22
CA LYS A 46 20.49 -34.78 -25.95
C LYS A 46 19.01 -35.11 -25.57
N GLU A 47 18.78 -35.32 -24.29
CA GLU A 47 17.45 -35.61 -23.79
C GLU A 47 16.53 -34.43 -23.95
N LYS A 48 15.21 -34.69 -24.12
CA LYS A 48 14.19 -33.67 -24.06
C LYS A 48 13.84 -33.36 -22.60
N VAL A 49 13.89 -32.10 -22.21
CA VAL A 49 13.71 -31.65 -20.83
C VAL A 49 12.55 -30.67 -20.72
N LEU A 50 11.69 -30.90 -19.74
CA LEU A 50 10.63 -29.94 -19.35
C LEU A 50 11.11 -29.13 -18.15
N ILE A 51 11.01 -27.80 -18.23
CA ILE A 51 11.06 -26.90 -17.08
C ILE A 51 9.62 -26.55 -16.69
N TYR A 52 9.22 -26.94 -15.50
CA TYR A 52 7.89 -26.66 -14.94
C TYR A 52 8.03 -25.65 -13.81
N GLY A 53 7.38 -24.49 -13.89
CA GLY A 53 7.51 -23.47 -12.85
C GLY A 53 6.20 -22.79 -12.50
N ASP A 54 6.22 -21.94 -11.46
CA ASP A 54 5.06 -21.20 -11.04
C ASP A 54 4.77 -19.99 -11.94
N TYR A 55 3.56 -19.43 -11.81
CA TYR A 55 3.02 -18.34 -12.67
C TYR A 55 3.34 -16.94 -12.14
N ASP A 56 3.97 -16.80 -11.00
CA ASP A 56 4.33 -15.50 -10.45
C ASP A 56 5.69 -15.00 -10.95
N CYS A 57 6.10 -13.83 -10.45
CA CYS A 57 7.33 -13.19 -10.88
C CYS A 57 8.58 -14.03 -10.60
N ASP A 58 8.62 -14.78 -9.50
CA ASP A 58 9.75 -15.62 -9.13
C ASP A 58 9.84 -16.83 -10.02
N GLY A 59 8.78 -17.62 -10.15
CA GLY A 59 8.72 -18.80 -11.03
C GLY A 59 9.03 -18.44 -12.49
N ILE A 60 8.49 -17.34 -13.00
CA ILE A 60 8.76 -16.83 -14.35
C ILE A 60 10.25 -16.49 -14.52
N CYS A 61 10.87 -15.82 -13.54
CA CYS A 61 12.29 -15.48 -13.59
C CYS A 61 13.18 -16.73 -13.48
N ALA A 62 12.78 -17.71 -12.65
CA ALA A 62 13.47 -19.01 -12.53
C ALA A 62 13.44 -19.79 -13.84
N ILE A 63 12.24 -19.91 -14.47
CA ILE A 63 12.09 -20.53 -15.80
C ILE A 63 12.98 -19.81 -16.81
N SER A 64 12.89 -18.48 -16.87
CA SER A 64 13.65 -17.69 -17.86
C SER A 64 15.15 -17.86 -17.70
N THR A 65 15.65 -17.95 -16.46
CA THR A 65 17.07 -18.17 -16.14
C THR A 65 17.54 -19.51 -16.67
N LEU A 66 16.83 -20.60 -16.37
CA LEU A 66 17.19 -21.94 -16.85
C LEU A 66 16.99 -22.09 -18.35
N MET A 67 15.91 -21.56 -18.93
CA MET A 67 15.67 -21.57 -20.37
C MET A 67 16.82 -20.90 -21.14
N LEU A 68 17.23 -19.70 -20.71
CA LEU A 68 18.34 -18.97 -21.34
C LEU A 68 19.68 -19.72 -21.25
N TYR A 69 19.90 -20.47 -20.17
CA TYR A 69 21.12 -21.27 -20.01
C TYR A 69 21.09 -22.57 -20.80
N LEU A 70 19.93 -23.25 -20.88
CA LEU A 70 19.82 -24.61 -21.41
C LEU A 70 19.45 -24.69 -22.90
N ARG A 71 18.70 -23.71 -23.45
CA ARG A 71 18.10 -23.77 -24.80
C ARG A 71 19.09 -24.04 -25.93
N ASP A 72 20.36 -23.63 -25.79
CA ASP A 72 21.41 -23.85 -26.79
C ASP A 72 22.18 -25.15 -26.54
N LYS A 73 21.87 -25.89 -25.47
CA LYS A 73 22.61 -27.09 -25.05
C LYS A 73 21.82 -28.39 -25.22
N LEU A 74 20.47 -28.31 -25.14
CA LEU A 74 19.56 -29.46 -25.26
C LEU A 74 18.16 -29.04 -25.75
N ASP A 75 17.33 -30.04 -26.08
CA ASP A 75 15.93 -29.81 -26.43
C ASP A 75 15.12 -29.52 -25.12
N VAL A 76 14.92 -28.27 -24.83
CA VAL A 76 14.22 -27.80 -23.60
C VAL A 76 13.00 -27.01 -23.96
N PHE A 77 11.93 -27.29 -23.26
CA PHE A 77 10.68 -26.51 -23.30
C PHE A 77 10.19 -26.23 -21.87
N TYR A 78 9.29 -25.29 -21.72
CA TYR A 78 8.77 -24.93 -20.41
C TYR A 78 7.24 -24.97 -20.38
N PHE A 79 6.71 -25.11 -19.17
CA PHE A 79 5.29 -25.03 -18.90
C PHE A 79 5.04 -24.21 -17.63
N ILE A 80 3.99 -23.40 -17.67
CA ILE A 80 3.50 -22.62 -16.53
C ILE A 80 2.02 -22.94 -16.37
N PRO A 81 1.55 -23.37 -15.19
CA PRO A 81 0.14 -23.65 -14.94
C PRO A 81 -0.71 -22.39 -15.05
N ASP A 82 -1.92 -22.53 -15.53
CA ASP A 82 -2.94 -21.49 -15.49
C ASP A 82 -3.60 -21.50 -14.11
N ARG A 83 -3.44 -20.41 -13.38
CA ARG A 83 -3.94 -20.28 -12.01
C ARG A 83 -5.44 -20.63 -11.87
N ASN A 84 -6.25 -20.28 -12.86
CA ASN A 84 -7.70 -20.48 -12.81
C ASN A 84 -8.12 -21.90 -13.21
N LYS A 85 -7.34 -22.56 -14.08
CA LYS A 85 -7.65 -23.90 -14.62
C LYS A 85 -6.91 -25.00 -13.91
N ASP A 86 -5.62 -24.80 -13.67
CA ASP A 86 -4.71 -25.83 -13.16
C ASP A 86 -4.49 -25.71 -11.63
N GLY A 87 -4.81 -24.53 -11.05
CA GLY A 87 -4.55 -24.26 -9.63
C GLY A 87 -3.12 -23.82 -9.36
N TYR A 88 -2.65 -24.06 -8.14
CA TYR A 88 -1.28 -23.78 -7.69
C TYR A 88 -0.47 -25.07 -7.67
N GLY A 89 0.80 -24.95 -8.08
CA GLY A 89 1.74 -26.06 -8.04
C GLY A 89 1.61 -27.02 -9.22
N ILE A 90 2.06 -28.25 -9.01
CA ILE A 90 2.05 -29.32 -10.00
C ILE A 90 0.80 -30.19 -9.74
N SER A 91 0.17 -30.69 -10.78
CA SER A 91 -0.91 -31.69 -10.67
C SER A 91 -0.74 -32.82 -11.70
N VAL A 92 -1.22 -34.02 -11.34
CA VAL A 92 -1.17 -35.19 -12.22
C VAL A 92 -1.93 -34.91 -13.51
N ASP A 93 -3.11 -34.29 -13.44
CA ASP A 93 -3.92 -33.95 -14.63
C ASP A 93 -3.17 -33.03 -15.60
N THR A 94 -2.46 -32.04 -15.07
CA THR A 94 -1.61 -31.14 -15.89
C THR A 94 -0.45 -31.90 -16.52
N LEU A 95 0.20 -32.77 -15.76
CA LEU A 95 1.29 -33.60 -16.28
C LEU A 95 0.78 -34.55 -17.37
N GLU A 96 -0.36 -35.20 -17.20
CA GLU A 96 -0.96 -36.05 -18.23
C GLU A 96 -1.23 -35.28 -19.54
N ARG A 97 -1.75 -34.06 -19.45
CA ARG A 97 -1.95 -33.19 -20.63
C ARG A 97 -0.63 -32.86 -21.34
N ILE A 98 0.41 -32.55 -20.58
CA ILE A 98 1.73 -32.25 -21.14
C ILE A 98 2.31 -33.50 -21.82
N LEU A 99 2.24 -34.66 -21.15
CA LEU A 99 2.79 -35.90 -21.64
C LEU A 99 2.05 -36.47 -22.86
N ALA A 100 0.78 -36.08 -23.07
CA ALA A 100 0.06 -36.41 -24.30
C ALA A 100 0.68 -35.84 -25.58
N TYR A 101 1.42 -34.73 -25.48
CA TYR A 101 2.03 -34.05 -26.63
C TYR A 101 3.54 -34.06 -26.59
N HIS A 102 4.15 -34.29 -25.43
CA HIS A 102 5.59 -34.21 -25.22
C HIS A 102 6.07 -35.45 -24.46
N SER A 103 7.26 -35.89 -24.75
CA SER A 103 7.91 -37.06 -24.11
C SER A 103 9.23 -36.64 -23.48
N PRO A 104 9.26 -35.83 -22.44
CA PRO A 104 10.50 -35.48 -21.75
C PRO A 104 11.08 -36.70 -21.05
N LYS A 105 12.42 -36.71 -20.89
CA LYS A 105 13.15 -37.70 -20.09
C LYS A 105 13.49 -37.18 -18.70
N LEU A 106 13.46 -35.86 -18.57
CA LEU A 106 13.71 -35.15 -17.32
C LEU A 106 12.72 -34.00 -17.15
N VAL A 107 12.17 -33.88 -15.97
CA VAL A 107 11.41 -32.72 -15.53
C VAL A 107 12.24 -31.99 -14.48
N ILE A 108 12.41 -30.68 -14.66
CA ILE A 108 13.02 -29.80 -13.67
C ILE A 108 11.94 -28.84 -13.21
N THR A 109 11.57 -28.90 -11.94
CA THR A 109 10.67 -27.90 -11.38
C THR A 109 11.45 -26.68 -10.89
N VAL A 110 10.85 -25.52 -10.97
CA VAL A 110 11.45 -24.29 -10.45
C VAL A 110 10.40 -23.50 -9.67
N ASP A 111 10.77 -23.05 -8.49
CA ASP A 111 9.88 -22.28 -7.61
C ASP A 111 8.58 -23.03 -7.25
N THR A 112 8.63 -24.34 -7.30
CA THR A 112 7.52 -25.25 -6.94
C THR A 112 8.02 -26.68 -6.87
N GLY A 113 7.26 -27.54 -6.19
CA GLY A 113 7.44 -28.98 -6.26
C GLY A 113 7.91 -29.66 -4.98
N ILE A 114 8.33 -28.91 -3.94
CA ILE A 114 8.77 -29.51 -2.67
C ILE A 114 7.67 -30.30 -1.96
N THR A 115 6.42 -30.03 -2.27
CA THR A 115 5.25 -30.73 -1.73
C THR A 115 4.63 -31.74 -2.70
N ALA A 116 5.16 -31.86 -3.93
CA ALA A 116 4.59 -32.63 -5.03
C ALA A 116 4.97 -34.13 -4.98
N VAL A 117 4.61 -34.82 -3.90
CA VAL A 117 4.99 -36.21 -3.67
C VAL A 117 4.31 -37.15 -4.67
N GLU A 118 2.99 -37.03 -4.85
CA GLU A 118 2.21 -37.89 -5.74
C GLU A 118 2.54 -37.66 -7.20
N GLU A 119 2.81 -36.42 -7.58
CA GLU A 119 3.16 -36.02 -8.95
C GLU A 119 4.54 -36.56 -9.35
N VAL A 120 5.49 -36.54 -8.42
CA VAL A 120 6.82 -37.12 -8.63
C VAL A 120 6.73 -38.63 -8.72
N GLU A 121 5.93 -39.30 -7.88
CA GLU A 121 5.65 -40.73 -7.98
C GLU A 121 5.02 -41.07 -9.35
N PHE A 122 4.08 -40.26 -9.82
CA PHE A 122 3.47 -40.41 -11.14
C PHE A 122 4.54 -40.31 -12.26
N LEU A 123 5.41 -39.26 -12.27
CA LEU A 123 6.48 -39.12 -13.25
C LEU A 123 7.46 -40.31 -13.23
N LYS A 124 7.82 -40.78 -12.04
CA LYS A 124 8.68 -41.96 -11.83
C LYS A 124 8.03 -43.21 -12.40
N SER A 125 6.71 -43.38 -12.28
CA SER A 125 5.96 -44.49 -12.87
C SER A 125 5.98 -44.50 -14.40
N LYS A 126 6.14 -43.32 -15.01
CA LYS A 126 6.31 -43.14 -16.46
C LYS A 126 7.76 -43.24 -16.95
N GLY A 127 8.72 -43.50 -16.05
CA GLY A 127 10.14 -43.58 -16.36
C GLY A 127 10.75 -42.22 -16.72
N ILE A 128 10.26 -41.16 -16.09
CA ILE A 128 10.70 -39.75 -16.21
C ILE A 128 11.40 -39.37 -14.93
N ASP A 129 12.66 -38.94 -15.03
CA ASP A 129 13.40 -38.42 -13.88
C ASP A 129 12.91 -37.01 -13.49
N THR A 130 12.99 -36.68 -12.22
CA THR A 130 12.58 -35.37 -11.70
C THR A 130 13.70 -34.76 -10.88
N ILE A 131 13.94 -33.46 -11.08
CA ILE A 131 14.71 -32.59 -10.20
C ILE A 131 13.76 -31.52 -9.70
N VAL A 132 13.55 -31.46 -8.41
CA VAL A 132 12.80 -30.38 -7.76
C VAL A 132 13.79 -29.29 -7.38
N THR A 133 13.60 -28.06 -7.91
CA THR A 133 14.29 -26.88 -7.38
C THR A 133 13.24 -25.94 -6.81
N ASP A 134 13.32 -25.68 -5.51
CA ASP A 134 12.30 -24.95 -4.77
C ASP A 134 12.96 -24.14 -3.64
N HIS A 135 12.18 -23.30 -2.98
CA HIS A 135 12.58 -22.53 -1.81
C HIS A 135 11.45 -22.43 -0.76
N HIS A 136 10.34 -23.11 -0.99
CA HIS A 136 9.22 -23.15 -0.07
C HIS A 136 9.50 -24.05 1.14
N GLU A 137 8.71 -23.88 2.22
CA GLU A 137 8.87 -24.71 3.42
C GLU A 137 8.51 -26.17 3.12
N PRO A 138 9.40 -27.13 3.39
CA PRO A 138 9.10 -28.55 3.21
C PRO A 138 8.04 -29.02 4.20
N GLN A 139 7.23 -29.99 3.79
CA GLN A 139 6.31 -30.70 4.66
C GLN A 139 6.97 -31.94 5.29
N GLU A 140 6.23 -32.69 6.14
CA GLU A 140 6.75 -33.94 6.75
C GLU A 140 7.23 -34.96 5.71
N ARG A 141 6.59 -35.00 4.52
CA ARG A 141 7.01 -35.81 3.39
C ARG A 141 7.48 -34.91 2.25
N ILE A 142 8.64 -35.19 1.74
CA ILE A 142 9.20 -34.58 0.54
C ILE A 142 9.23 -35.57 -0.62
N PRO A 143 9.24 -35.14 -1.89
CA PRO A 143 9.30 -36.03 -3.06
C PRO A 143 10.53 -36.93 -3.09
N ASP A 144 10.34 -38.20 -3.49
CA ASP A 144 11.44 -39.17 -3.67
C ASP A 144 12.15 -38.97 -5.02
N CYS A 145 12.91 -37.89 -5.12
CA CYS A 145 13.69 -37.51 -6.29
C CYS A 145 14.91 -36.66 -5.88
N ILE A 146 15.63 -36.12 -6.86
CA ILE A 146 16.67 -35.12 -6.57
C ILE A 146 15.97 -33.80 -6.16
N VAL A 147 16.22 -33.34 -4.92
CA VAL A 147 15.67 -32.12 -4.38
C VAL A 147 16.79 -31.12 -4.12
N VAL A 148 16.65 -29.92 -4.66
CA VAL A 148 17.54 -28.76 -4.47
C VAL A 148 16.72 -27.64 -3.85
N ASP A 149 16.61 -27.69 -2.53
CA ASP A 149 15.89 -26.68 -1.75
C ASP A 149 16.68 -26.35 -0.50
N PRO A 150 17.12 -25.07 -0.35
CA PRO A 150 17.96 -24.67 0.78
C PRO A 150 17.25 -24.75 2.14
N LYS A 151 15.92 -24.86 2.18
CA LYS A 151 15.15 -24.96 3.42
C LYS A 151 15.02 -26.37 3.97
N VAL A 152 15.32 -27.39 3.19
CA VAL A 152 15.26 -28.79 3.66
C VAL A 152 16.28 -29.02 4.78
N GLU A 153 17.54 -28.72 4.57
CA GLU A 153 18.60 -28.92 5.57
C GLU A 153 19.03 -27.63 6.28
N ARG A 154 18.63 -26.44 5.76
CA ARG A 154 18.93 -25.12 6.30
C ARG A 154 20.40 -24.88 6.59
N LYS A 155 21.28 -25.38 5.72
CA LYS A 155 22.72 -25.14 5.76
C LYS A 155 23.07 -23.85 5.02
N GLY A 156 24.01 -23.09 5.56
CA GLY A 156 24.46 -21.85 4.95
C GLY A 156 23.34 -20.80 4.87
N PHE A 157 23.23 -20.12 3.72
CA PHE A 157 22.17 -19.14 3.46
C PHE A 157 20.99 -19.82 2.75
N PHE A 158 19.86 -19.93 3.43
CA PHE A 158 18.68 -20.68 2.99
C PHE A 158 17.48 -19.82 2.57
N ASP A 159 17.59 -18.50 2.63
CA ASP A 159 16.49 -17.57 2.29
C ASP A 159 16.52 -17.10 0.82
N LEU A 160 17.01 -17.93 -0.10
CA LEU A 160 16.94 -17.64 -1.52
C LEU A 160 15.48 -17.71 -2.02
N CYS A 161 15.13 -16.93 -3.04
CA CYS A 161 13.93 -17.15 -3.83
C CYS A 161 14.14 -18.27 -4.88
N GLY A 162 13.08 -18.74 -5.52
CA GLY A 162 13.16 -19.83 -6.53
C GLY A 162 14.09 -19.51 -7.68
N ALA A 163 14.09 -18.27 -8.20
CA ALA A 163 15.06 -17.84 -9.21
C ALA A 163 16.50 -17.76 -8.65
N GLY A 164 16.65 -17.48 -7.35
CA GLY A 164 17.94 -17.55 -6.66
C GLY A 164 18.49 -18.97 -6.62
N VAL A 165 17.65 -19.97 -6.37
CA VAL A 165 18.03 -21.40 -6.45
C VAL A 165 18.39 -21.78 -7.88
N ALA A 166 17.60 -21.33 -8.88
CA ALA A 166 17.92 -21.54 -10.30
C ALA A 166 19.26 -20.91 -10.68
N LEU A 167 19.59 -19.71 -10.14
CA LEU A 167 20.90 -19.08 -10.35
C LEU A 167 22.04 -19.91 -9.78
N LYS A 168 21.87 -20.48 -8.58
CA LYS A 168 22.85 -21.40 -7.96
C LYS A 168 23.06 -22.65 -8.81
N LEU A 169 22.00 -23.19 -9.39
CA LEU A 169 22.09 -24.32 -10.30
C LEU A 169 22.87 -23.95 -11.57
N VAL A 170 22.64 -22.77 -12.15
CA VAL A 170 23.41 -22.26 -13.27
C VAL A 170 24.90 -22.05 -12.90
N GLU A 171 25.15 -21.51 -11.68
CA GLU A 171 26.52 -21.35 -11.17
C GLU A 171 27.26 -22.71 -11.05
N ALA A 172 26.57 -23.73 -10.55
CA ALA A 172 27.11 -25.07 -10.41
C ALA A 172 27.37 -25.76 -11.76
N LEU A 173 26.56 -25.50 -12.78
CA LEU A 173 26.68 -26.06 -14.13
C LEU A 173 27.70 -25.33 -14.98
N GLY A 174 27.73 -24.00 -14.95
CA GLY A 174 28.51 -23.19 -15.90
C GLY A 174 29.58 -22.29 -15.25
N GLY A 175 29.62 -22.26 -13.92
CA GLY A 175 30.52 -21.43 -13.14
C GLY A 175 29.98 -20.03 -12.88
N ARG A 176 30.66 -19.31 -11.98
CA ARG A 176 30.21 -18.00 -11.47
C ARG A 176 30.08 -16.93 -12.55
N GLU A 177 30.99 -16.89 -13.51
CA GLU A 177 30.94 -15.93 -14.63
C GLU A 177 29.71 -16.14 -15.53
N GLU A 178 29.27 -17.38 -15.69
CA GLU A 178 28.04 -17.69 -16.42
C GLU A 178 26.82 -17.20 -15.64
N ALA A 179 26.73 -17.49 -14.33
CA ALA A 179 25.64 -17.07 -13.48
C ALA A 179 25.48 -15.53 -13.43
N ARG A 180 26.58 -14.77 -13.46
CA ARG A 180 26.56 -13.29 -13.50
C ARG A 180 25.72 -12.72 -14.64
N LYS A 181 25.55 -13.43 -15.74
CA LYS A 181 24.78 -12.98 -16.91
C LYS A 181 23.27 -12.87 -16.63
N TYR A 182 22.78 -13.47 -15.55
CA TYR A 182 21.37 -13.59 -15.22
C TYR A 182 20.97 -12.79 -13.98
N LEU A 183 21.90 -12.03 -13.38
CA LEU A 183 21.62 -11.25 -12.16
C LEU A 183 20.49 -10.21 -12.36
N ASP A 184 20.34 -9.68 -13.57
CA ASP A 184 19.27 -8.75 -13.91
C ASP A 184 17.88 -9.40 -13.79
N ILE A 185 17.72 -10.67 -14.17
CA ILE A 185 16.47 -11.43 -14.02
C ILE A 185 16.27 -11.79 -12.56
N VAL A 186 17.28 -12.40 -11.95
CA VAL A 186 17.17 -12.96 -10.60
C VAL A 186 16.98 -11.87 -9.54
N SER A 187 17.55 -10.67 -9.73
CA SER A 187 17.30 -9.55 -8.82
C SER A 187 15.84 -9.07 -8.83
N ILE A 188 15.16 -9.19 -9.98
CA ILE A 188 13.73 -8.88 -10.07
C ILE A 188 12.94 -9.84 -9.17
N ALA A 189 13.20 -11.13 -9.29
CA ALA A 189 12.59 -12.17 -8.49
C ALA A 189 12.90 -11.99 -7.00
N THR A 190 14.17 -11.84 -6.63
CA THR A 190 14.61 -11.64 -5.24
C THR A 190 13.88 -10.49 -4.53
N ILE A 191 13.60 -9.41 -5.27
CA ILE A 191 12.87 -8.28 -4.72
C ILE A 191 11.36 -8.53 -4.73
N ALA A 192 10.83 -9.13 -5.79
CA ALA A 192 9.39 -9.33 -5.98
C ALA A 192 8.80 -10.38 -5.04
N ASP A 193 9.58 -11.42 -4.72
CA ASP A 193 9.19 -12.48 -3.78
C ASP A 193 9.37 -12.11 -2.30
N VAL A 194 9.88 -10.89 -2.06
CA VAL A 194 10.01 -10.32 -0.71
C VAL A 194 10.88 -11.18 0.22
N VAL A 195 11.93 -11.81 -0.31
CA VAL A 195 12.90 -12.53 0.51
C VAL A 195 13.84 -11.57 1.25
N PRO A 196 14.46 -11.99 2.39
CA PRO A 196 15.34 -11.12 3.16
C PRO A 196 16.50 -10.55 2.33
N LEU A 197 16.64 -9.23 2.24
CA LEU A 197 17.75 -8.57 1.51
C LEU A 197 19.04 -8.56 2.32
N LYS A 198 19.51 -9.75 2.68
CA LYS A 198 20.75 -10.01 3.42
C LYS A 198 21.62 -11.00 2.61
N ASN A 199 22.88 -11.10 2.97
CA ASN A 199 23.82 -12.08 2.39
C ASN A 199 23.70 -12.15 0.85
N ASP A 200 23.51 -13.35 0.28
CA ASP A 200 23.42 -13.59 -1.15
C ASP A 200 22.33 -12.77 -1.83
N ASN A 201 21.14 -12.67 -1.22
CA ASN A 201 20.03 -11.89 -1.78
C ASN A 201 20.38 -10.40 -1.92
N ARG A 202 21.11 -9.83 -0.93
CA ARG A 202 21.58 -8.44 -1.03
C ARG A 202 22.60 -8.29 -2.16
N ILE A 203 23.54 -9.23 -2.29
CA ILE A 203 24.55 -9.22 -3.36
C ILE A 203 23.89 -9.33 -4.73
N ILE A 204 22.97 -10.29 -4.90
CA ILE A 204 22.20 -10.50 -6.13
C ILE A 204 21.40 -9.24 -6.49
N ALA A 205 20.64 -8.69 -5.54
CA ALA A 205 19.84 -7.49 -5.77
C ALA A 205 20.71 -6.27 -6.11
N TYR A 206 21.82 -6.05 -5.38
CA TYR A 206 22.73 -4.92 -5.61
C TYR A 206 23.35 -4.92 -7.01
N TYR A 207 23.88 -6.05 -7.45
CA TYR A 207 24.48 -6.15 -8.78
C TYR A 207 23.44 -6.26 -9.89
N GLY A 208 22.35 -6.97 -9.63
CA GLY A 208 21.29 -7.16 -10.61
C GLY A 208 20.58 -5.86 -10.97
N LEU A 209 20.22 -5.01 -10.00
CA LEU A 209 19.62 -3.71 -10.25
C LEU A 209 20.51 -2.82 -11.12
N LYS A 210 21.82 -2.84 -10.88
CA LYS A 210 22.80 -2.13 -11.73
C LYS A 210 22.91 -2.72 -13.14
N GLN A 211 22.63 -4.01 -13.27
CA GLN A 211 22.67 -4.71 -14.55
C GLN A 211 21.41 -4.50 -15.38
N ILE A 212 20.23 -4.33 -14.77
CA ILE A 212 18.94 -4.17 -15.48
C ILE A 212 19.01 -3.08 -16.55
N THR A 213 19.56 -1.92 -16.22
CA THR A 213 19.66 -0.79 -17.17
C THR A 213 20.64 -1.04 -18.32
N LYS A 214 21.61 -1.93 -18.11
CA LYS A 214 22.63 -2.34 -19.08
C LYS A 214 22.35 -3.71 -19.70
N SER A 215 21.23 -4.32 -19.32
CA SER A 215 20.86 -5.66 -19.76
C SER A 215 20.75 -5.76 -21.28
N PRO A 216 21.22 -6.85 -21.88
CA PRO A 216 20.95 -7.15 -23.29
C PRO A 216 19.46 -7.46 -23.51
N ARG A 217 18.69 -7.76 -22.46
CA ARG A 217 17.26 -8.08 -22.51
C ARG A 217 16.43 -6.81 -22.60
N LYS A 218 16.11 -6.42 -23.82
CA LYS A 218 15.44 -5.13 -24.11
C LYS A 218 14.03 -5.04 -23.51
N GLY A 219 13.34 -6.17 -23.33
CA GLY A 219 11.95 -6.20 -22.84
C GLY A 219 11.80 -5.60 -21.46
N VAL A 220 12.68 -5.92 -20.52
CA VAL A 220 12.66 -5.36 -19.16
C VAL A 220 12.88 -3.85 -19.19
N LYS A 221 13.83 -3.39 -20.00
CA LYS A 221 14.11 -1.96 -20.17
C LYS A 221 12.92 -1.21 -20.78
N MET A 222 12.20 -1.84 -21.71
CA MET A 222 11.00 -1.24 -22.32
C MET A 222 9.85 -1.09 -21.31
N LEU A 223 9.71 -2.03 -20.37
CA LEU A 223 8.69 -1.92 -19.31
C LEU A 223 8.96 -0.78 -18.33
N LEU A 224 10.22 -0.53 -17.97
CA LEU A 224 10.58 0.48 -16.97
C LEU A 224 10.79 1.86 -17.57
N ASN A 225 11.39 1.96 -18.74
CA ASN A 225 11.76 3.19 -19.43
C ASN A 225 12.49 4.22 -18.53
N GLN A 226 13.54 3.76 -17.82
CA GLN A 226 14.32 4.54 -16.86
C GLN A 226 15.81 4.31 -17.05
N GLU A 227 16.62 5.31 -16.61
CA GLU A 227 18.09 5.24 -16.66
C GLU A 227 18.69 4.52 -15.44
N SER A 228 18.01 4.55 -14.30
CA SER A 228 18.37 3.81 -13.09
C SER A 228 17.15 3.07 -12.54
N VAL A 229 17.37 1.93 -11.89
CA VAL A 229 16.31 1.09 -11.33
C VAL A 229 16.62 0.81 -9.87
N SER A 230 15.69 1.18 -9.01
CA SER A 230 15.71 0.90 -7.58
C SER A 230 14.92 -0.36 -7.23
N ALA A 231 15.10 -0.88 -6.01
CA ALA A 231 14.26 -1.96 -5.50
C ALA A 231 12.76 -1.58 -5.47
N GLN A 232 12.44 -0.31 -5.20
CA GLN A 232 11.06 0.18 -5.24
C GLN A 232 10.47 0.16 -6.67
N ASP A 233 11.26 0.47 -7.70
CA ASP A 233 10.80 0.36 -9.08
C ASP A 233 10.48 -1.09 -9.47
N VAL A 234 11.27 -2.04 -9.00
CA VAL A 234 10.97 -3.47 -9.19
C VAL A 234 9.69 -3.83 -8.45
N MET A 235 9.58 -3.51 -7.16
CA MET A 235 8.46 -3.89 -6.30
C MET A 235 7.12 -3.29 -6.77
N PHE A 236 7.10 -2.00 -7.14
CA PHE A 236 5.85 -1.27 -7.38
C PHE A 236 5.52 -1.03 -8.86
N ARG A 237 6.47 -1.23 -9.76
CA ARG A 237 6.28 -0.95 -11.20
C ARG A 237 6.52 -2.15 -12.10
N LEU A 238 7.55 -2.95 -11.84
CA LEU A 238 7.92 -4.08 -12.70
C LEU A 238 7.17 -5.35 -12.29
N ALA A 239 7.37 -5.81 -11.05
CA ALA A 239 6.74 -7.04 -10.54
C ALA A 239 5.21 -7.03 -10.64
N PRO A 240 4.49 -5.93 -10.33
CA PRO A 240 3.04 -5.89 -10.52
C PRO A 240 2.57 -6.08 -11.97
N ARG A 241 3.35 -5.63 -12.96
CA ARG A 241 3.03 -5.85 -14.38
C ARG A 241 3.27 -7.29 -14.81
N MET A 242 4.33 -7.91 -14.30
CA MET A 242 4.61 -9.33 -14.54
C MET A 242 3.55 -10.22 -13.88
N ASN A 243 3.26 -9.98 -12.62
CA ASN A 243 2.27 -10.74 -11.85
C ASN A 243 0.83 -10.57 -12.37
N ALA A 244 0.50 -9.44 -13.03
CA ALA A 244 -0.84 -9.22 -13.58
C ALA A 244 -1.17 -10.24 -14.69
N ALA A 245 -0.19 -10.61 -15.51
CA ALA A 245 -0.37 -11.62 -16.56
C ALA A 245 -0.74 -13.00 -15.99
N GLY A 246 -0.06 -13.43 -14.91
CA GLY A 246 -0.37 -14.69 -14.23
C GLY A 246 -1.70 -14.68 -13.45
N ARG A 247 -2.28 -13.51 -13.19
CA ARG A 247 -3.56 -13.36 -12.47
C ARG A 247 -4.78 -13.30 -13.39
N LEU A 248 -4.64 -12.71 -14.57
CA LEU A 248 -5.75 -12.42 -15.49
C LEU A 248 -5.68 -13.24 -16.78
N ASN A 249 -4.49 -13.57 -17.24
CA ASN A 249 -4.25 -14.20 -18.54
C ASN A 249 -3.20 -15.32 -18.42
N SER A 250 -2.17 -15.26 -19.27
CA SER A 250 -1.09 -16.26 -19.29
C SER A 250 0.26 -15.65 -18.91
N ALA A 251 0.89 -16.23 -17.90
CA ALA A 251 2.24 -15.90 -17.46
C ALA A 251 3.30 -16.18 -18.54
N MET A 252 3.01 -17.02 -19.52
CA MET A 252 3.94 -17.35 -20.63
C MET A 252 4.40 -16.11 -21.40
N LYS A 253 3.57 -15.06 -21.51
CA LYS A 253 3.94 -13.79 -22.12
C LYS A 253 5.17 -13.15 -21.47
N VAL A 254 5.29 -13.27 -20.16
CA VAL A 254 6.37 -12.67 -19.39
C VAL A 254 7.69 -13.40 -19.62
N VAL A 255 7.67 -14.73 -19.78
CA VAL A 255 8.86 -15.50 -20.20
C VAL A 255 9.31 -15.01 -21.58
N GLY A 256 8.37 -14.79 -22.51
CA GLY A 256 8.65 -14.18 -23.81
C GLY A 256 9.40 -12.85 -23.70
N LEU A 257 9.09 -12.01 -22.71
CA LEU A 257 9.77 -10.74 -22.47
C LEU A 257 11.29 -10.89 -22.25
N PHE A 258 11.73 -12.01 -21.63
CA PHE A 258 13.14 -12.29 -21.36
C PHE A 258 13.83 -13.03 -22.51
N LEU A 259 13.10 -13.87 -23.25
CA LEU A 259 13.66 -14.75 -24.29
C LEU A 259 13.67 -14.11 -25.68
N GLU A 260 12.78 -13.15 -25.95
CA GLU A 260 12.57 -12.54 -27.24
C GLU A 260 13.62 -11.46 -27.52
N THR A 261 14.01 -11.33 -28.78
CA THR A 261 14.96 -10.33 -29.28
C THR A 261 14.38 -9.39 -30.33
N ASP A 262 13.27 -9.79 -30.96
CA ASP A 262 12.58 -8.94 -31.92
C ASP A 262 11.90 -7.75 -31.27
N TYR A 263 12.21 -6.55 -31.74
CA TYR A 263 11.72 -5.31 -31.15
C TYR A 263 10.19 -5.17 -31.24
N PHE A 264 9.58 -5.59 -32.34
CA PHE A 264 8.13 -5.42 -32.54
C PHE A 264 7.35 -6.40 -31.64
N LEU A 265 7.84 -7.63 -31.52
CA LEU A 265 7.25 -8.61 -30.61
C LEU A 265 7.40 -8.15 -29.14
N LEU A 266 8.56 -7.67 -28.74
CA LEU A 266 8.77 -7.11 -27.40
C LEU A 266 7.85 -5.92 -27.11
N ARG A 267 7.64 -5.03 -28.10
CA ARG A 267 6.70 -3.90 -27.95
C ARG A 267 5.27 -4.41 -27.74
N THR A 268 4.85 -5.38 -28.54
CA THR A 268 3.51 -5.99 -28.39
C THR A 268 3.35 -6.60 -27.01
N LEU A 269 4.32 -7.38 -26.51
CA LEU A 269 4.31 -7.97 -25.18
C LEU A 269 4.26 -6.91 -24.08
N THR A 270 5.05 -5.85 -24.19
CA THR A 270 5.06 -4.78 -23.18
C THR A 270 3.75 -4.02 -23.14
N ASP A 271 3.13 -3.75 -24.29
CA ASP A 271 1.83 -3.10 -24.39
C ASP A 271 0.69 -4.00 -23.85
N GLU A 272 0.78 -5.31 -24.04
CA GLU A 272 -0.16 -6.28 -23.44
C GLU A 272 -0.01 -6.32 -21.91
N LEU A 273 1.21 -6.43 -21.38
CA LEU A 273 1.43 -6.43 -19.94
C LEU A 273 1.00 -5.13 -19.25
N ALA A 274 1.13 -4.00 -19.94
CA ALA A 274 0.63 -2.73 -19.44
C ALA A 274 -0.91 -2.72 -19.36
N ARG A 275 -1.60 -3.29 -20.36
CA ARG A 275 -3.07 -3.42 -20.37
C ARG A 275 -3.56 -4.39 -19.29
N ASP A 276 -2.92 -5.56 -19.16
CA ASP A 276 -3.25 -6.55 -18.13
C ASP A 276 -3.13 -5.93 -16.72
N ASN A 277 -2.08 -5.14 -16.48
CA ASN A 277 -1.90 -4.47 -15.21
C ASN A 277 -2.94 -3.35 -14.96
N ALA A 278 -3.31 -2.58 -15.99
CA ALA A 278 -4.35 -1.56 -15.88
C ALA A 278 -5.72 -2.21 -15.56
N GLN A 279 -6.05 -3.29 -16.23
CA GLN A 279 -7.26 -4.08 -15.96
C GLN A 279 -7.27 -4.64 -14.53
N ARG A 280 -6.15 -5.22 -14.09
CA ARG A 280 -6.01 -5.70 -12.70
C ARG A 280 -6.23 -4.58 -11.68
N GLN A 281 -5.69 -3.37 -11.93
CA GLN A 281 -5.88 -2.21 -11.05
C GLN A 281 -7.35 -1.81 -10.97
N GLU A 282 -8.04 -1.73 -12.11
CA GLU A 282 -9.47 -1.38 -12.19
C GLU A 282 -10.33 -2.41 -11.45
N LEU A 283 -10.10 -3.70 -11.68
CA LEU A 283 -10.83 -4.78 -11.00
C LEU A 283 -10.61 -4.73 -9.48
N CYS A 284 -9.36 -4.47 -9.05
CA CYS A 284 -9.05 -4.35 -7.63
C CYS A 284 -9.73 -3.12 -7.00
N GLU A 285 -9.76 -1.97 -7.68
CA GLU A 285 -10.47 -0.78 -7.20
C GLU A 285 -11.96 -1.04 -7.05
N LYS A 286 -12.61 -1.64 -8.06
CA LYS A 286 -14.02 -2.02 -8.00
C LYS A 286 -14.31 -2.98 -6.84
N ALA A 287 -13.45 -3.97 -6.63
CA ALA A 287 -13.62 -4.93 -5.53
C ALA A 287 -13.50 -4.25 -4.16
N VAL A 288 -12.53 -3.33 -3.98
CA VAL A 288 -12.35 -2.57 -2.73
C VAL A 288 -13.54 -1.64 -2.50
N GLU A 289 -14.04 -0.93 -3.52
CA GLU A 289 -15.21 -0.05 -3.40
C GLU A 289 -16.48 -0.85 -3.07
N SER A 290 -16.68 -2.00 -3.72
CA SER A 290 -17.79 -2.91 -3.44
C SER A 290 -17.73 -3.45 -2.00
N ALA A 291 -16.54 -3.85 -1.54
CA ALA A 291 -16.32 -4.30 -0.17
C ALA A 291 -16.62 -3.18 0.85
N LYS A 292 -16.15 -1.97 0.59
CA LYS A 292 -16.46 -0.79 1.44
C LYS A 292 -17.95 -0.49 1.50
N SER A 293 -18.65 -0.64 0.38
CA SER A 293 -20.10 -0.46 0.36
C SER A 293 -20.83 -1.49 1.22
N GLN A 294 -20.34 -2.74 1.28
CA GLN A 294 -20.88 -3.77 2.16
C GLN A 294 -20.57 -3.49 3.64
N LEU A 295 -19.47 -2.80 3.94
CA LEU A 295 -19.05 -2.42 5.29
C LEU A 295 -19.76 -1.16 5.79
N ALA A 296 -20.45 -0.43 4.93
CA ALA A 296 -21.16 0.79 5.33
C ALA A 296 -22.23 0.50 6.39
N GLY A 297 -22.20 1.23 7.50
CA GLY A 297 -23.12 1.06 8.63
C GLY A 297 -22.82 -0.13 9.56
N ILE A 298 -21.73 -0.86 9.35
CA ILE A 298 -21.31 -1.93 10.26
C ILE A 298 -20.61 -1.34 11.48
N ASN A 299 -21.02 -1.79 12.66
CA ASN A 299 -20.33 -1.48 13.90
C ASN A 299 -19.01 -2.28 14.01
N PHE A 300 -17.88 -1.61 13.83
CA PHE A 300 -16.56 -2.26 13.88
C PHE A 300 -16.14 -2.75 15.27
N ASN A 301 -16.87 -2.39 16.34
CA ASN A 301 -16.62 -3.01 17.65
C ASN A 301 -17.03 -4.48 17.69
N ASP A 302 -17.97 -4.88 16.84
CA ASP A 302 -18.46 -6.25 16.76
C ASP A 302 -17.76 -7.05 15.65
N VAL A 303 -16.72 -6.45 15.01
CA VAL A 303 -15.98 -7.04 13.90
C VAL A 303 -14.52 -7.29 14.31
N GLY A 304 -14.17 -8.53 14.60
CA GLY A 304 -12.78 -8.96 14.81
C GLY A 304 -12.04 -9.21 13.49
N ILE A 305 -12.77 -9.65 12.46
CA ILE A 305 -12.26 -9.96 11.12
C ILE A 305 -13.29 -9.54 10.08
N ILE A 306 -12.85 -8.91 9.01
CA ILE A 306 -13.69 -8.60 7.86
C ILE A 306 -13.80 -9.86 6.99
N VAL A 307 -15.03 -10.38 6.79
CA VAL A 307 -15.29 -11.51 5.91
C VAL A 307 -16.43 -11.14 4.98
N LEU A 308 -16.12 -11.04 3.68
CA LEU A 308 -17.09 -10.62 2.66
C LEU A 308 -17.06 -11.54 1.45
N LYS A 309 -18.16 -11.59 0.71
CA LYS A 309 -18.25 -12.33 -0.56
C LYS A 309 -18.96 -11.51 -1.64
N SER A 310 -18.62 -11.80 -2.90
CA SER A 310 -19.33 -11.26 -4.06
C SER A 310 -19.21 -12.17 -5.26
N ASN A 311 -20.26 -12.20 -6.08
CA ASN A 311 -20.27 -12.91 -7.36
C ASN A 311 -19.58 -12.09 -8.48
N GLU A 312 -19.32 -10.80 -8.23
CA GLU A 312 -18.69 -9.89 -9.19
C GLU A 312 -17.17 -9.81 -9.05
N TRP A 313 -16.61 -10.45 -8.03
CA TRP A 313 -15.18 -10.39 -7.78
C TRP A 313 -14.44 -11.53 -8.48
N GLU A 314 -13.26 -11.23 -8.98
CA GLU A 314 -12.37 -12.24 -9.55
C GLU A 314 -11.40 -12.78 -8.50
N ALA A 315 -11.27 -14.09 -8.40
CA ALA A 315 -10.40 -14.75 -7.40
C ALA A 315 -8.93 -14.28 -7.48
N GLY A 316 -8.43 -13.99 -8.69
CA GLY A 316 -7.05 -13.57 -8.93
C GLY A 316 -6.64 -12.25 -8.27
N ILE A 317 -7.61 -11.35 -7.96
CA ILE A 317 -7.31 -10.03 -7.37
C ILE A 317 -7.63 -9.95 -5.87
N LEU A 318 -8.31 -10.93 -5.30
CA LEU A 318 -8.80 -10.87 -3.91
C LEU A 318 -7.68 -10.62 -2.91
N GLY A 319 -6.51 -11.27 -3.08
CA GLY A 319 -5.39 -11.08 -2.17
C GLY A 319 -4.87 -9.63 -2.12
N ILE A 320 -4.97 -8.91 -3.23
CA ILE A 320 -4.58 -7.48 -3.30
C ILE A 320 -5.66 -6.62 -2.64
N ALA A 321 -6.92 -6.91 -2.90
CA ALA A 321 -8.04 -6.20 -2.29
C ALA A 321 -8.06 -6.41 -0.76
N CYS A 322 -7.83 -7.64 -0.27
CA CYS A 322 -7.66 -7.93 1.16
C CYS A 322 -6.55 -7.10 1.79
N ALA A 323 -5.37 -7.04 1.17
CA ALA A 323 -4.25 -6.27 1.70
C ALA A 323 -4.59 -4.79 1.85
N ARG A 324 -5.29 -4.19 0.86
CA ARG A 324 -5.76 -2.80 0.93
C ARG A 324 -6.77 -2.58 2.07
N LEU A 325 -7.70 -3.52 2.26
CA LEU A 325 -8.67 -3.43 3.35
C LEU A 325 -8.01 -3.63 4.72
N VAL A 326 -7.03 -4.54 4.84
CA VAL A 326 -6.23 -4.70 6.07
C VAL A 326 -5.48 -3.41 6.39
N GLU A 327 -4.86 -2.78 5.40
CA GLU A 327 -4.15 -1.51 5.59
C GLU A 327 -5.11 -0.40 6.02
N GLU A 328 -6.31 -0.35 5.45
CA GLU A 328 -7.31 0.67 5.69
C GLU A 328 -8.03 0.48 7.03
N PHE A 329 -8.50 -0.74 7.33
CA PHE A 329 -9.35 -1.04 8.49
C PHE A 329 -8.58 -1.63 9.68
N LYS A 330 -7.28 -1.92 9.52
CA LYS A 330 -6.41 -2.52 10.56
C LYS A 330 -7.03 -3.80 11.18
N ARG A 331 -7.65 -4.63 10.34
CA ARG A 331 -8.28 -5.89 10.72
C ARG A 331 -7.91 -6.99 9.75
N PRO A 332 -7.74 -8.22 10.22
CA PRO A 332 -7.69 -9.37 9.32
C PRO A 332 -8.88 -9.35 8.37
N THR A 333 -8.63 -9.67 7.11
CA THR A 333 -9.66 -9.60 6.05
C THR A 333 -9.63 -10.85 5.20
N VAL A 334 -10.80 -11.41 4.96
CA VAL A 334 -11.05 -12.54 4.04
C VAL A 334 -12.09 -12.11 3.02
N LEU A 335 -11.75 -12.20 1.76
CA LEU A 335 -12.67 -11.95 0.65
C LEU A 335 -12.86 -13.23 -0.15
N PHE A 336 -14.11 -13.50 -0.55
CA PHE A 336 -14.47 -14.65 -1.36
C PHE A 336 -15.09 -14.22 -2.69
N ALA A 337 -14.68 -14.89 -3.77
CA ALA A 337 -15.33 -14.87 -5.06
C ALA A 337 -16.06 -16.21 -5.25
N ARG A 338 -17.23 -16.17 -5.86
CA ARG A 338 -17.96 -17.38 -6.24
C ARG A 338 -17.42 -17.90 -7.56
N THR A 339 -17.12 -19.19 -7.62
CA THR A 339 -16.72 -19.88 -8.85
C THR A 339 -17.93 -20.39 -9.63
N ASP A 340 -17.75 -20.75 -10.89
CA ASP A 340 -18.83 -21.21 -11.78
C ASP A 340 -19.50 -22.52 -11.28
N ASP A 341 -18.77 -23.35 -10.55
CA ASP A 341 -19.25 -24.57 -9.91
C ASP A 341 -19.94 -24.34 -8.55
N GLY A 342 -20.01 -23.05 -8.11
CA GLY A 342 -20.73 -22.65 -6.90
C GLY A 342 -19.91 -22.73 -5.61
N GLU A 343 -18.64 -23.09 -5.68
CA GLU A 343 -17.71 -23.00 -4.56
C GLU A 343 -17.28 -21.54 -4.32
N LEU A 344 -16.93 -21.21 -3.08
CA LEU A 344 -16.32 -19.93 -2.74
C LEU A 344 -14.80 -20.10 -2.68
N ARG A 345 -14.08 -19.38 -3.53
CA ARG A 345 -12.62 -19.23 -3.46
C ARG A 345 -12.24 -17.92 -2.86
N GLY A 346 -11.46 -17.95 -1.79
CA GLY A 346 -11.11 -16.78 -1.00
C GLY A 346 -9.62 -16.56 -0.85
N SER A 347 -9.31 -15.34 -0.45
CA SER A 347 -7.97 -14.94 -0.02
C SER A 347 -8.07 -14.22 1.30
N ALA A 348 -7.14 -14.54 2.22
CA ALA A 348 -7.03 -13.89 3.51
C ALA A 348 -5.74 -13.08 3.61
N ARG A 349 -5.81 -11.97 4.32
CA ARG A 349 -4.66 -11.16 4.76
C ARG A 349 -4.85 -10.77 6.22
N SER A 350 -3.75 -10.63 6.95
CA SER A 350 -3.78 -10.38 8.38
C SER A 350 -2.97 -9.15 8.79
N ILE A 351 -3.17 -8.76 10.04
CA ILE A 351 -2.34 -7.80 10.77
C ILE A 351 -1.21 -8.56 11.50
N PRO A 352 -0.09 -7.91 11.85
CA PRO A 352 1.04 -8.58 12.51
C PRO A 352 0.68 -9.33 13.79
N GLN A 353 -0.34 -8.85 14.52
CA GLN A 353 -0.78 -9.39 15.81
C GLN A 353 -1.61 -10.67 15.68
N VAL A 354 -2.08 -11.02 14.48
CA VAL A 354 -2.99 -12.17 14.25
C VAL A 354 -2.37 -13.13 13.25
N ASN A 355 -2.09 -14.35 13.69
CA ASN A 355 -1.72 -15.45 12.78
C ASN A 355 -2.97 -16.01 12.11
N ILE A 356 -3.21 -15.59 10.85
CA ILE A 356 -4.42 -16.02 10.12
C ILE A 356 -4.42 -17.50 9.83
N PHE A 357 -3.27 -18.14 9.63
CA PHE A 357 -3.18 -19.57 9.35
C PHE A 357 -3.60 -20.39 10.57
N GLU A 358 -3.15 -20.05 11.78
CA GLU A 358 -3.60 -20.71 13.01
C GLU A 358 -5.10 -20.53 13.24
N LEU A 359 -5.65 -19.34 12.97
CA LEU A 359 -7.09 -19.11 13.02
C LEU A 359 -7.83 -20.05 12.06
N LEU A 360 -7.37 -20.16 10.80
CA LEU A 360 -7.99 -21.05 9.82
C LEU A 360 -7.87 -22.53 10.21
N CYS A 361 -6.74 -22.96 10.77
CA CYS A 361 -6.56 -24.31 11.30
C CYS A 361 -7.61 -24.61 12.39
N SER A 362 -7.87 -23.65 13.30
CA SER A 362 -8.88 -23.82 14.35
C SER A 362 -10.32 -23.87 13.82
N LEU A 363 -10.55 -23.42 12.58
CA LEU A 363 -11.84 -23.36 11.89
C LEU A 363 -11.88 -24.28 10.66
N SER A 364 -11.02 -25.30 10.61
CA SER A 364 -10.85 -26.17 9.44
C SER A 364 -12.12 -26.89 8.97
N GLU A 365 -13.10 -27.11 9.87
CA GLU A 365 -14.39 -27.74 9.56
C GLU A 365 -15.26 -26.96 8.55
N TYR A 366 -14.99 -25.67 8.35
CA TYR A 366 -15.74 -24.83 7.42
C TYR A 366 -15.20 -24.91 5.99
N PHE A 367 -13.98 -25.42 5.78
CA PHE A 367 -13.27 -25.34 4.51
C PHE A 367 -13.26 -26.67 3.75
N THR A 368 -13.26 -26.59 2.42
CA THR A 368 -12.94 -27.71 1.53
C THR A 368 -11.42 -27.80 1.31
N GLY A 369 -10.70 -26.68 1.45
CA GLY A 369 -9.25 -26.60 1.38
C GLY A 369 -8.76 -25.23 1.81
N PHE A 370 -7.60 -25.18 2.43
CA PHE A 370 -6.90 -23.94 2.75
C PHE A 370 -5.40 -24.17 2.86
N GLY A 371 -4.63 -23.10 2.67
CA GLY A 371 -3.17 -23.11 2.81
C GLY A 371 -2.61 -21.70 2.89
N GLY A 372 -1.45 -21.56 3.49
CA GLY A 372 -0.81 -20.24 3.63
C GLY A 372 0.12 -20.16 4.81
N HIS A 373 0.35 -18.93 5.26
CA HIS A 373 1.26 -18.55 6.35
C HIS A 373 0.58 -17.56 7.30
N ALA A 374 1.30 -17.13 8.34
CA ALA A 374 0.77 -16.26 9.39
C ALA A 374 0.05 -15.00 8.88
N GLN A 375 0.49 -14.39 7.75
CA GLN A 375 -0.05 -13.12 7.25
C GLN A 375 -0.91 -13.24 6.00
N ALA A 376 -0.95 -14.41 5.35
CA ALA A 376 -1.67 -14.61 4.10
C ALA A 376 -2.08 -16.06 3.91
N ALA A 377 -3.31 -16.29 3.45
CA ALA A 377 -3.80 -17.64 3.12
C ALA A 377 -4.75 -17.62 1.92
N GLY A 378 -4.79 -18.76 1.22
CA GLY A 378 -5.82 -19.10 0.26
C GLY A 378 -6.84 -20.05 0.90
N ILE A 379 -8.11 -19.94 0.52
CA ILE A 379 -9.22 -20.67 1.16
C ILE A 379 -10.23 -21.11 0.11
N SER A 380 -10.76 -22.32 0.24
CA SER A 380 -11.92 -22.78 -0.51
C SER A 380 -12.98 -23.30 0.45
N MET A 381 -14.25 -23.03 0.19
CA MET A 381 -15.37 -23.49 1.01
C MET A 381 -16.67 -23.56 0.25
N ASN A 382 -17.59 -24.38 0.76
CA ASN A 382 -18.97 -24.40 0.26
C ASN A 382 -19.73 -23.15 0.75
N GLU A 383 -20.56 -22.57 -0.10
CA GLU A 383 -21.28 -21.34 0.22
C GLU A 383 -22.25 -21.45 1.40
N ASP A 384 -22.81 -22.61 1.62
CA ASP A 384 -23.74 -22.91 2.73
C ASP A 384 -23.11 -22.75 4.12
N LYS A 385 -21.78 -22.87 4.23
CA LYS A 385 -21.02 -22.70 5.48
C LYS A 385 -20.55 -21.26 5.73
N PHE A 386 -20.77 -20.34 4.80
CA PHE A 386 -20.20 -18.99 4.86
C PHE A 386 -20.64 -18.21 6.11
N ASP A 387 -21.96 -18.17 6.39
CA ASP A 387 -22.49 -17.37 7.50
C ASP A 387 -22.04 -17.90 8.87
N ASP A 388 -21.89 -19.21 9.00
CA ASP A 388 -21.41 -19.84 10.23
C ASP A 388 -19.90 -19.60 10.42
N PHE A 389 -19.14 -19.65 9.35
CA PHE A 389 -17.72 -19.26 9.37
C PHE A 389 -17.54 -17.79 9.78
N VAL A 390 -18.34 -16.85 9.22
CA VAL A 390 -18.29 -15.41 9.61
C VAL A 390 -18.49 -15.25 11.12
N LYS A 391 -19.48 -15.91 11.69
CA LYS A 391 -19.77 -15.85 13.13
C LYS A 391 -18.65 -16.46 13.97
N ALA A 392 -18.14 -17.63 13.59
CA ALA A 392 -17.08 -18.33 14.32
C ALA A 392 -15.76 -17.55 14.29
N ALA A 393 -15.36 -17.04 13.12
CA ALA A 393 -14.13 -16.26 12.94
C ALA A 393 -14.17 -14.95 13.73
N ASN A 394 -15.28 -14.23 13.68
CA ASN A 394 -15.46 -13.01 14.46
C ASN A 394 -15.41 -13.29 15.96
N LYS A 395 -16.11 -14.31 16.43
CA LYS A 395 -16.10 -14.71 17.85
C LYS A 395 -14.69 -15.02 18.33
N SER A 396 -13.92 -15.79 17.58
CA SER A 396 -12.54 -16.17 17.95
C SER A 396 -11.63 -14.97 18.14
N LEU A 397 -11.74 -13.94 17.29
CA LEU A 397 -10.90 -12.73 17.39
C LEU A 397 -11.43 -11.72 18.40
N LEU A 398 -12.75 -11.62 18.58
CA LEU A 398 -13.30 -10.76 19.63
C LEU A 398 -12.96 -11.28 21.04
N ASP A 399 -12.92 -12.59 21.24
CA ASP A 399 -12.48 -13.21 22.50
C ASP A 399 -10.97 -12.95 22.79
N MET A 400 -10.18 -12.62 21.76
CA MET A 400 -8.75 -12.28 21.88
C MET A 400 -8.48 -10.77 21.98
N ARG A 401 -9.50 -9.93 21.86
CA ARG A 401 -9.41 -8.47 21.70
C ARG A 401 -8.56 -7.79 22.78
N ASP A 402 -8.73 -8.19 24.04
CA ASP A 402 -7.96 -7.60 25.15
C ASP A 402 -6.44 -7.90 25.11
N LYS A 403 -6.03 -8.81 24.22
CA LYS A 403 -4.63 -9.21 24.03
C LYS A 403 -3.99 -8.57 22.79
N LEU A 404 -4.81 -7.90 21.96
CA LEU A 404 -4.34 -7.28 20.71
C LEU A 404 -4.02 -5.81 20.98
N ASP A 405 -2.76 -5.46 20.85
CA ASP A 405 -2.31 -4.06 20.88
C ASP A 405 -2.33 -3.48 19.46
N PHE A 406 -3.23 -2.52 19.23
CA PHE A 406 -3.37 -1.85 17.94
C PHE A 406 -2.72 -0.45 17.94
N THR A 407 -2.00 -0.08 18.99
CA THR A 407 -1.31 1.21 19.04
C THR A 407 -0.22 1.28 17.97
N HIS A 408 -0.25 2.33 17.19
CA HIS A 408 0.78 2.60 16.20
C HIS A 408 1.88 3.44 16.86
N GLU A 409 2.93 2.77 17.31
CA GLU A 409 4.15 3.46 17.76
C GLU A 409 4.93 3.97 16.55
N ILE A 410 5.34 5.25 16.59
CA ILE A 410 6.29 5.81 15.63
C ILE A 410 7.66 5.18 15.92
N SER A 411 8.09 4.28 15.05
CA SER A 411 9.38 3.62 15.14
C SER A 411 10.37 4.27 14.19
N CYS A 412 11.15 5.22 14.70
CA CYS A 412 12.19 5.90 13.94
C CYS A 412 13.58 5.42 14.33
N GLU A 413 14.50 5.37 13.34
CA GLU A 413 15.90 5.01 13.57
C GLU A 413 16.62 6.01 14.48
N MET A 414 16.35 7.30 14.28
CA MET A 414 16.91 8.39 15.06
C MET A 414 16.17 9.71 14.80
N GLU A 415 16.35 10.66 15.70
CA GLU A 415 15.94 12.05 15.53
C GLU A 415 17.00 12.83 14.74
N LEU A 416 16.55 13.62 13.75
CA LEU A 416 17.41 14.46 12.93
C LEU A 416 17.15 15.95 13.24
N PRO A 417 18.21 16.75 13.49
CA PRO A 417 18.08 18.20 13.62
C PRO A 417 17.56 18.82 12.32
N PHE A 418 16.59 19.73 12.41
CA PHE A 418 15.97 20.34 11.22
C PHE A 418 16.92 21.24 10.41
N ASP A 419 18.03 21.68 10.98
CA ASP A 419 19.05 22.54 10.36
C ASP A 419 20.25 21.79 9.76
N MET A 420 20.23 20.46 9.80
CA MET A 420 21.34 19.63 9.28
C MET A 420 21.45 19.68 7.75
N ASP A 421 22.57 19.21 7.21
CA ASP A 421 22.76 18.96 5.78
C ASP A 421 22.11 17.62 5.37
N PHE A 422 20.80 17.68 5.08
CA PHE A 422 20.02 16.52 4.66
C PHE A 422 20.50 15.89 3.35
N LEU A 423 21.07 16.70 2.43
CA LEU A 423 21.51 16.16 1.14
C LEU A 423 22.74 15.26 1.28
N SER A 424 23.74 15.71 2.04
CA SER A 424 24.92 14.88 2.31
C SER A 424 24.53 13.59 3.04
N PHE A 425 23.64 13.68 4.03
CA PHE A 425 23.14 12.51 4.75
C PHE A 425 22.32 11.57 3.87
N ALA A 426 21.45 12.10 2.99
CA ALA A 426 20.70 11.29 2.03
C ALA A 426 21.61 10.50 1.08
N LYS A 427 22.74 11.09 0.66
CA LYS A 427 23.75 10.40 -0.15
C LYS A 427 24.43 9.25 0.60
N GLU A 428 24.69 9.42 1.88
CA GLU A 428 25.20 8.31 2.71
C GLU A 428 24.18 7.18 2.86
N LEU A 429 22.88 7.51 2.94
CA LEU A 429 21.81 6.51 3.01
C LEU A 429 21.69 5.64 1.75
N GLU A 430 22.16 6.11 0.59
CA GLU A 430 22.20 5.30 -0.63
C GLU A 430 23.09 4.05 -0.49
N LEU A 431 24.04 4.04 0.45
CA LEU A 431 24.85 2.87 0.77
C LEU A 431 24.02 1.71 1.36
N LEU A 432 22.82 2.00 1.87
CA LEU A 432 21.88 0.98 2.38
C LEU A 432 21.13 0.27 1.27
N GLU A 433 21.07 0.85 0.07
CA GLU A 433 20.38 0.23 -1.06
C GLU A 433 21.07 -1.07 -1.53
N PRO A 434 20.31 -2.06 -1.99
CA PRO A 434 18.86 -2.08 -2.11
C PRO A 434 18.14 -2.26 -0.77
N THR A 435 17.08 -1.48 -0.55
CA THR A 435 16.21 -1.61 0.61
C THR A 435 14.98 -2.49 0.31
N GLY A 436 14.47 -3.19 1.32
CA GLY A 436 13.34 -4.12 1.20
C GLY A 436 13.14 -4.94 2.48
N TYR A 437 12.63 -6.17 2.35
CA TYR A 437 12.35 -7.01 3.49
C TYR A 437 13.63 -7.33 4.29
N GLN A 438 13.57 -7.18 5.62
CA GLN A 438 14.68 -7.26 6.58
C GLN A 438 15.86 -6.29 6.33
N ASN A 439 15.73 -5.39 5.37
CA ASN A 439 16.56 -4.22 5.17
C ASN A 439 15.66 -3.01 4.87
N PRO A 440 14.80 -2.59 5.80
CA PRO A 440 13.83 -1.53 5.53
C PRO A 440 14.55 -0.19 5.29
N ARG A 441 13.93 0.65 4.47
CA ARG A 441 14.37 2.04 4.34
C ARG A 441 14.21 2.71 5.69
N PRO A 442 15.26 3.39 6.20
CA PRO A 442 15.18 4.03 7.51
C PRO A 442 14.16 5.18 7.49
N THR A 443 13.43 5.31 8.60
CA THR A 443 12.62 6.47 8.91
C THR A 443 13.24 7.28 10.02
N PHE A 444 13.01 8.58 10.00
CA PHE A 444 13.62 9.53 10.89
C PHE A 444 12.56 10.43 11.51
N LEU A 445 12.76 10.76 12.77
CA LEU A 445 11.98 11.75 13.46
C LEU A 445 12.58 13.15 13.21
N VAL A 446 11.75 14.07 12.73
CA VAL A 446 12.10 15.48 12.55
C VAL A 446 11.10 16.32 13.32
N LYS A 447 11.57 17.12 14.28
CA LYS A 447 10.73 18.03 15.05
C LYS A 447 10.79 19.42 14.47
N ALA A 448 9.65 20.01 14.22
CA ALA A 448 9.57 21.33 13.62
C ALA A 448 8.37 22.15 14.11
N GLN A 449 8.49 23.48 14.02
CA GLN A 449 7.44 24.42 14.33
C GLN A 449 7.43 25.53 13.28
N GLY A 450 6.25 26.12 13.04
CA GLY A 450 6.12 27.26 12.14
C GLY A 450 6.29 26.90 10.65
N LEU A 451 6.06 25.65 10.26
CA LEU A 451 6.15 25.21 8.88
C LEU A 451 4.89 25.54 8.09
N ARG A 452 5.06 26.23 6.98
CA ARG A 452 3.96 26.54 6.07
C ARG A 452 4.03 25.66 4.83
N PHE A 453 3.11 24.72 4.74
CA PHE A 453 2.99 23.81 3.59
C PHE A 453 2.16 24.43 2.46
N ASP A 454 2.66 24.32 1.25
CA ASP A 454 1.92 24.64 0.03
C ASP A 454 1.22 23.39 -0.50
N ARG A 455 -0.02 23.56 -0.99
CA ARG A 455 -0.77 22.47 -1.62
C ARG A 455 -0.20 22.18 -3.01
N ILE A 456 -0.03 20.90 -3.33
CA ILE A 456 0.41 20.47 -4.67
C ILE A 456 -0.81 20.39 -5.59
N GLY A 457 -0.95 21.39 -6.45
CA GLY A 457 -2.10 21.49 -7.36
C GLY A 457 -3.41 21.60 -6.59
N PHE A 458 -4.38 20.73 -6.91
CA PHE A 458 -5.70 20.63 -6.25
C PHE A 458 -5.86 19.36 -5.42
N SER A 459 -4.78 18.56 -5.37
CA SER A 459 -4.75 17.33 -4.59
C SER A 459 -4.71 17.61 -3.09
N GLN A 460 -4.91 16.58 -2.28
CA GLN A 460 -4.68 16.63 -0.83
C GLN A 460 -3.19 16.50 -0.45
N HIS A 461 -2.29 16.60 -1.43
CA HIS A 461 -0.86 16.52 -1.22
C HIS A 461 -0.28 17.89 -0.88
N VAL A 462 0.75 17.91 -0.06
CA VAL A 462 1.43 19.12 0.38
C VAL A 462 2.93 19.05 0.16
N LYS A 463 3.51 20.23 0.05
CA LYS A 463 4.93 20.44 -0.09
C LYS A 463 5.38 21.58 0.79
N TYR A 464 6.50 21.39 1.48
CA TYR A 464 7.27 22.43 2.15
C TYR A 464 8.67 22.46 1.56
N VAL A 465 9.19 23.65 1.26
CA VAL A 465 10.52 23.82 0.68
C VAL A 465 11.36 24.71 1.58
N ALA A 466 12.43 24.15 2.10
CA ALA A 466 13.49 24.87 2.79
C ALA A 466 14.78 24.82 1.98
N LYS A 467 15.80 25.56 2.43
CA LYS A 467 17.11 25.56 1.78
C LYS A 467 17.80 24.19 1.79
N ASN A 468 17.58 23.41 2.82
CA ASN A 468 18.26 22.15 3.13
C ASN A 468 17.40 20.90 2.90
N ILE A 469 16.06 21.02 2.80
CA ILE A 469 15.16 19.90 2.58
C ILE A 469 13.84 20.34 1.92
N GLU A 470 13.29 19.44 1.12
CA GLU A 470 11.92 19.50 0.63
C GLU A 470 11.11 18.41 1.32
N LEU A 471 10.02 18.77 2.03
CA LEU A 471 9.10 17.79 2.63
C LEU A 471 7.86 17.63 1.74
N ILE A 472 7.47 16.38 1.47
CA ILE A 472 6.26 16.05 0.72
C ILE A 472 5.36 15.18 1.60
N GLY A 473 4.09 15.60 1.73
CA GLY A 473 3.07 14.85 2.43
C GLY A 473 1.96 14.41 1.46
N PHE A 474 1.93 13.12 1.10
CA PHE A 474 0.85 12.58 0.29
C PHE A 474 -0.42 12.44 1.13
N SER A 475 -1.52 13.08 0.68
CA SER A 475 -2.81 13.14 1.39
C SER A 475 -2.72 13.69 2.83
N LYS A 476 -1.73 14.57 3.08
CA LYS A 476 -1.45 15.17 4.39
C LYS A 476 -1.80 16.67 4.46
N PHE A 477 -2.57 17.21 3.50
CA PHE A 477 -2.85 18.65 3.47
C PHE A 477 -3.46 19.15 4.77
N ALA A 478 -4.55 18.50 5.19
CA ALA A 478 -5.27 18.95 6.36
C ALA A 478 -4.45 18.88 7.66
N PRO A 479 -3.83 17.73 8.01
CA PRO A 479 -2.99 17.70 9.22
C PRO A 479 -1.77 18.64 9.14
N CYS A 480 -1.15 18.83 7.98
CA CYS A 480 -0.01 19.74 7.85
C CYS A 480 -0.36 21.24 8.04
N LEU A 481 -1.63 21.62 8.00
CA LEU A 481 -2.04 23.01 8.31
C LEU A 481 -1.70 23.40 9.76
N ALA A 482 -1.84 22.48 10.70
CA ALA A 482 -1.51 22.72 12.10
C ALA A 482 0.00 22.95 12.34
N ALA A 483 0.86 22.52 11.44
CA ALA A 483 2.31 22.74 11.52
C ALA A 483 2.72 24.23 11.39
N LYS A 484 1.78 25.11 10.98
CA LYS A 484 2.00 26.54 10.86
C LYS A 484 2.21 27.22 12.23
N THR A 485 1.50 26.77 13.25
CA THR A 485 1.50 27.36 14.58
C THR A 485 1.96 26.36 15.66
N GLY A 486 1.57 25.09 15.53
CA GLY A 486 1.88 24.04 16.48
C GLY A 486 3.26 23.41 16.29
N ARG A 487 3.69 22.66 17.30
CA ARG A 487 4.86 21.78 17.24
C ARG A 487 4.44 20.42 16.70
N VAL A 488 5.16 19.97 15.68
CA VAL A 488 4.84 18.73 14.98
C VAL A 488 6.07 17.85 14.87
N ASP A 489 5.90 16.60 15.22
CA ASP A 489 6.84 15.52 15.02
C ASP A 489 6.51 14.82 13.71
N PHE A 490 7.42 14.90 12.75
CA PHE A 490 7.31 14.25 11.45
C PHE A 490 8.15 12.99 11.42
N GLU A 491 7.52 11.85 11.15
CA GLU A 491 8.22 10.68 10.67
C GLU A 491 8.43 10.83 9.17
N ILE A 492 9.68 10.87 8.74
CA ILE A 492 10.03 11.01 7.32
C ILE A 492 10.91 9.86 6.83
N SER A 493 10.73 9.46 5.59
CA SER A 493 11.74 8.74 4.83
C SER A 493 12.52 9.74 3.98
N LEU A 494 13.85 9.68 4.06
CA LEU A 494 14.73 10.64 3.37
C LEU A 494 15.24 10.06 2.06
N GLY A 495 15.30 10.88 1.00
CA GLY A 495 15.83 10.52 -0.30
C GLY A 495 16.38 11.73 -1.05
N ILE A 496 16.80 11.48 -2.28
CA ILE A 496 17.33 12.51 -3.19
C ILE A 496 16.33 12.73 -4.31
N ASN A 497 15.94 13.98 -4.53
CA ASN A 497 15.21 14.41 -5.72
C ASN A 497 16.19 15.01 -6.73
N ALA A 498 16.27 14.43 -7.92
CA ALA A 498 17.07 14.93 -9.03
C ALA A 498 16.16 15.54 -10.11
N PHE A 499 16.21 16.83 -10.26
CA PHE A 499 15.43 17.55 -11.28
C PHE A 499 16.29 18.58 -12.00
N GLN A 500 16.31 18.57 -13.34
CA GLN A 500 17.10 19.49 -14.19
C GLN A 500 18.59 19.58 -13.78
N ASN A 501 19.23 18.41 -13.54
CA ASN A 501 20.62 18.31 -13.09
C ASN A 501 20.93 18.98 -11.73
N ARG A 502 19.93 19.18 -10.90
CA ARG A 502 20.08 19.63 -9.51
C ARG A 502 19.56 18.56 -8.57
N GLU A 503 20.36 18.23 -7.57
CA GLU A 503 19.99 17.34 -6.51
C GLU A 503 19.56 18.12 -5.27
N SER A 504 18.51 17.67 -4.63
CA SER A 504 18.02 18.22 -3.36
C SER A 504 17.56 17.08 -2.45
N ALA A 505 17.68 17.26 -1.14
CA ALA A 505 17.12 16.32 -0.19
C ALA A 505 15.61 16.40 -0.20
N GLN A 506 14.95 15.24 -0.21
CA GLN A 506 13.50 15.13 -0.15
C GLN A 506 13.08 14.18 0.98
N GLY A 507 12.28 14.69 1.91
CA GLY A 507 11.64 13.92 2.97
C GLY A 507 10.19 13.62 2.58
N ILE A 508 9.82 12.34 2.57
CA ILE A 508 8.42 11.92 2.42
C ILE A 508 7.84 11.70 3.80
N ILE A 509 6.82 12.48 4.14
CA ILE A 509 6.12 12.37 5.42
C ILE A 509 5.31 11.09 5.46
N GLN A 510 5.69 10.16 6.34
CA GLN A 510 4.98 8.91 6.59
C GLN A 510 3.85 9.15 7.59
N THR A 511 4.22 9.62 8.76
CA THR A 511 3.32 9.92 9.87
C THR A 511 3.66 11.29 10.44
N LEU A 512 2.71 11.92 11.09
CA LEU A 512 2.94 13.14 11.85
C LEU A 512 2.13 13.08 13.15
N GLN A 513 2.73 13.56 14.21
CA GLN A 513 2.13 13.66 15.54
C GLN A 513 2.27 15.08 16.05
N PHE A 514 1.24 15.58 16.70
CA PHE A 514 1.25 16.92 17.29
C PHE A 514 1.59 16.82 18.77
N GLU A 515 2.62 17.56 19.23
CA GLU A 515 2.87 17.77 20.66
C GLU A 515 1.89 18.80 21.23
N ASP A 516 1.73 19.91 20.50
CA ASP A 516 0.77 20.96 20.79
C ASP A 516 -0.09 21.20 19.54
N VAL A 517 -1.38 21.05 19.66
CA VAL A 517 -2.31 21.46 18.60
C VAL A 517 -2.64 22.92 18.83
N ASP A 518 -2.17 23.80 17.97
CA ASP A 518 -2.50 25.21 17.97
C ASP A 518 -3.01 25.59 16.57
N ILE A 519 -4.33 25.73 16.45
CA ILE A 519 -5.00 26.16 15.23
C ILE A 519 -5.63 27.51 15.52
N ASP A 520 -5.17 28.57 14.81
CA ASP A 520 -5.76 29.89 14.98
C ASP A 520 -7.23 29.92 14.49
N ASP A 521 -8.03 30.87 15.02
CA ASP A 521 -9.46 30.98 14.73
C ASP A 521 -9.75 31.14 13.23
N ASP A 522 -8.90 31.85 12.48
CA ASP A 522 -9.08 32.03 11.04
C ASP A 522 -8.91 30.73 10.26
N GLU A 523 -7.91 29.92 10.63
CA GLU A 523 -7.70 28.59 10.09
C GLU A 523 -8.84 27.63 10.47
N ALA A 524 -9.29 27.64 11.73
CA ALA A 524 -10.40 26.82 12.19
C ALA A 524 -11.69 27.14 11.42
N ILE A 525 -12.01 28.42 11.26
CA ILE A 525 -13.15 28.86 10.46
C ILE A 525 -13.02 28.38 9.02
N ARG A 526 -11.83 28.53 8.41
CA ARG A 526 -11.58 28.13 7.03
C ARG A 526 -11.77 26.62 6.81
N MET A 527 -11.31 25.79 7.74
CA MET A 527 -11.50 24.35 7.70
C MET A 527 -12.99 23.97 7.79
N ASN A 528 -13.76 24.70 8.58
CA ASN A 528 -15.17 24.42 8.84
C ASN A 528 -16.13 25.04 7.80
N LEU A 529 -15.69 25.81 6.81
CA LEU A 529 -16.56 26.48 5.83
C LEU A 529 -17.49 25.53 5.06
N HIS A 530 -17.13 24.25 4.88
CA HIS A 530 -17.98 23.24 4.25
C HIS A 530 -19.29 23.01 5.03
N GLN A 531 -19.30 23.24 6.35
CA GLN A 531 -20.51 23.11 7.18
C GLN A 531 -21.64 24.02 6.71
N LEU A 532 -21.32 25.18 6.11
CA LEU A 532 -22.28 26.13 5.59
C LEU A 532 -23.06 25.63 4.36
N ASP A 533 -22.75 24.48 3.81
CA ASP A 533 -23.51 23.80 2.74
C ASP A 533 -24.67 22.96 3.31
N CYS A 534 -24.74 22.77 4.61
CA CYS A 534 -25.68 21.90 5.27
C CYS A 534 -26.95 22.64 5.65
N GLU A 535 -28.10 22.00 5.47
CA GLU A 535 -29.42 22.49 5.89
C GLU A 535 -30.10 21.45 6.81
N GLY A 536 -30.95 21.92 7.71
CA GLY A 536 -31.68 21.07 8.63
C GLY A 536 -31.56 21.53 10.08
N SER A 537 -32.18 20.79 10.98
CA SER A 537 -32.10 20.99 12.44
C SER A 537 -31.84 19.65 13.12
N ALA A 538 -31.13 19.66 14.23
CA ALA A 538 -30.83 18.50 15.03
C ALA A 538 -31.24 18.67 16.47
N ASN A 539 -31.58 17.56 17.13
CA ASN A 539 -31.81 17.52 18.56
C ASN A 539 -30.90 16.47 19.18
N LEU A 540 -29.80 16.90 19.81
CA LEU A 540 -28.82 16.05 20.40
C LEU A 540 -29.12 15.75 21.87
N THR A 541 -28.92 14.50 22.26
CA THR A 541 -29.02 14.10 23.67
C THR A 541 -27.75 14.56 24.40
N GLN A 542 -27.92 15.29 25.50
CA GLN A 542 -26.83 15.78 26.31
C GLN A 542 -26.16 14.63 27.10
N THR A 543 -24.83 14.65 27.15
CA THR A 543 -24.01 13.69 27.93
C THR A 543 -23.09 14.43 28.93
N THR A 544 -22.37 13.67 29.73
CA THR A 544 -21.42 14.18 30.74
C THR A 544 -20.03 13.59 30.52
N VAL A 545 -18.97 14.27 30.97
CA VAL A 545 -17.59 13.81 30.89
C VAL A 545 -17.43 12.42 31.49
N ASN A 546 -17.99 12.14 32.66
CA ASN A 546 -17.92 10.83 33.32
C ASN A 546 -18.51 9.69 32.46
N ARG A 547 -19.60 9.97 31.73
CA ARG A 547 -20.20 8.99 30.83
C ARG A 547 -19.31 8.76 29.59
N VAL A 548 -18.71 9.82 29.05
CA VAL A 548 -17.72 9.72 27.97
C VAL A 548 -16.53 8.89 28.41
N GLU A 549 -15.94 9.16 29.58
CA GLU A 549 -14.83 8.36 30.14
C GLU A 549 -15.21 6.89 30.35
N GLY A 550 -16.47 6.62 30.64
CA GLY A 550 -16.99 5.25 30.71
C GLY A 550 -16.96 4.55 29.36
N TRP A 551 -17.31 5.24 28.29
CA TRP A 551 -17.23 4.72 26.92
C TRP A 551 -15.79 4.55 26.40
N LEU A 552 -14.88 5.42 26.83
CA LEU A 552 -13.45 5.34 26.48
C LEU A 552 -12.72 4.14 27.13
N LYS A 553 -13.38 3.37 28.00
CA LYS A 553 -12.83 2.09 28.50
C LYS A 553 -12.73 1.05 27.39
N GLU A 554 -13.59 1.13 26.39
CA GLU A 554 -13.47 0.36 25.16
C GLU A 554 -12.51 1.11 24.21
N PRO A 555 -11.54 0.43 23.59
CA PRO A 555 -10.50 1.10 22.79
C PRO A 555 -11.01 1.72 21.48
N PHE A 556 -12.23 1.39 21.06
CA PHE A 556 -12.76 1.77 19.75
C PHE A 556 -14.17 2.37 19.84
N GLY A 557 -14.50 3.16 18.82
CA GLY A 557 -15.86 3.51 18.48
C GLY A 557 -16.36 4.84 19.05
N THR A 558 -15.52 5.67 19.68
CA THR A 558 -15.93 6.98 20.18
C THR A 558 -15.14 8.10 19.52
N ALA A 559 -15.81 8.99 18.76
CA ALA A 559 -15.25 10.22 18.22
C ALA A 559 -15.73 11.42 19.02
N ILE A 560 -14.82 12.26 19.52
CA ILE A 560 -15.13 13.55 20.16
C ILE A 560 -14.83 14.64 19.15
N VAL A 561 -15.85 15.44 18.79
CA VAL A 561 -15.76 16.43 17.69
C VAL A 561 -15.66 17.82 18.26
N CYS A 562 -14.58 18.54 17.92
CA CYS A 562 -14.34 19.93 18.23
C CYS A 562 -14.14 20.73 16.93
N PHE A 563 -14.53 22.01 16.91
CA PHE A 563 -14.44 22.86 15.72
C PHE A 563 -13.44 24.00 15.88
N SER A 564 -12.84 24.17 17.06
CA SER A 564 -11.81 25.16 17.36
C SER A 564 -10.80 24.62 18.35
N HIS A 565 -9.64 25.27 18.42
CA HIS A 565 -8.60 24.96 19.39
C HIS A 565 -9.09 25.16 20.85
N GLU A 566 -9.82 26.24 21.12
CA GLU A 566 -10.38 26.51 22.45
C GLU A 566 -11.27 25.37 22.94
N GLU A 567 -12.12 24.83 22.07
CA GLU A 567 -13.01 23.71 22.40
C GLU A 567 -12.24 22.44 22.69
N TYR A 568 -11.20 22.15 21.87
CA TYR A 568 -10.29 21.03 22.09
C TYR A 568 -9.60 21.15 23.46
N ASP A 569 -9.05 22.31 23.77
CA ASP A 569 -8.41 22.58 25.05
C ASP A 569 -9.36 22.38 26.23
N ASN A 570 -10.62 22.82 26.09
CA ASN A 570 -11.62 22.69 27.15
C ASN A 570 -11.93 21.21 27.45
N VAL A 571 -12.09 20.36 26.44
CA VAL A 571 -12.32 18.92 26.68
C VAL A 571 -11.08 18.21 27.22
N CYS A 572 -9.87 18.60 26.80
CA CYS A 572 -8.62 18.09 27.35
C CYS A 572 -8.42 18.46 28.83
N LYS A 573 -8.77 19.69 29.21
CA LYS A 573 -8.77 20.14 30.62
C LYS A 573 -9.81 19.43 31.49
N ALA A 574 -10.91 19.00 30.89
CA ALA A 574 -11.98 18.30 31.58
C ALA A 574 -11.67 16.81 31.85
N SER A 575 -10.76 16.18 31.07
CA SER A 575 -10.43 14.77 31.22
C SER A 575 -9.04 14.44 30.68
N GLU A 576 -8.15 13.91 31.53
CA GLU A 576 -6.85 13.39 31.12
C GLU A 576 -6.97 12.19 30.16
N LYS A 577 -8.05 11.41 30.23
CA LYS A 577 -8.29 10.32 29.28
C LYS A 577 -8.58 10.84 27.87
N ILE A 578 -9.36 11.95 27.76
CA ILE A 578 -9.59 12.58 26.47
C ILE A 578 -8.31 13.19 25.92
N LYS A 579 -7.51 13.81 26.77
CA LYS A 579 -6.22 14.40 26.41
C LYS A 579 -5.23 13.37 25.85
N SER A 580 -5.29 12.13 26.32
CA SER A 580 -4.43 11.04 25.84
C SER A 580 -4.87 10.41 24.52
N LEU A 581 -6.03 10.80 23.98
CA LEU A 581 -6.54 10.27 22.72
C LEU A 581 -5.78 10.85 21.51
N PRO A 582 -5.62 10.06 20.43
CA PRO A 582 -5.12 10.59 19.18
C PRO A 582 -6.03 11.71 18.65
N VAL A 583 -5.42 12.74 18.07
CA VAL A 583 -6.12 13.88 17.49
C VAL A 583 -6.09 13.78 15.96
N LEU A 584 -7.26 13.74 15.35
CA LEU A 584 -7.43 13.78 13.90
C LEU A 584 -7.81 15.20 13.48
N ILE A 585 -6.94 15.88 12.74
CA ILE A 585 -7.16 17.27 12.32
C ILE A 585 -7.55 17.28 10.85
N ALA A 586 -8.75 17.78 10.54
CA ALA A 586 -9.29 17.92 9.18
C ALA A 586 -9.00 16.72 8.27
N THR A 587 -8.96 15.54 8.84
CA THR A 587 -8.63 14.29 8.13
C THR A 587 -9.81 13.92 7.22
N PRO A 588 -9.60 13.65 5.93
CA PRO A 588 -10.69 13.39 5.00
C PRO A 588 -11.36 12.02 5.22
N ARG A 589 -10.69 11.07 5.86
CA ARG A 589 -11.21 9.74 6.19
C ARG A 589 -10.65 9.30 7.54
N CYS A 590 -11.50 8.83 8.42
CA CYS A 590 -11.08 7.98 9.52
C CYS A 590 -11.14 6.53 9.05
N LEU A 591 -10.00 5.91 8.97
CA LEU A 591 -9.88 4.52 8.53
C LEU A 591 -9.83 3.55 9.71
N ASN A 592 -9.70 4.10 10.92
CA ASN A 592 -9.63 3.32 12.14
C ASN A 592 -10.59 3.92 13.17
N PRO A 593 -11.61 3.18 13.62
CA PRO A 593 -12.56 3.65 14.61
C PRO A 593 -12.00 3.66 16.06
N GLU A 594 -10.69 3.79 16.24
CA GLU A 594 -10.10 4.03 17.56
C GLU A 594 -10.73 5.27 18.19
N ASN A 595 -10.83 5.26 19.52
CA ASN A 595 -11.28 6.44 20.24
C ASN A 595 -10.35 7.61 19.89
N CYS A 596 -10.91 8.72 19.45
CA CYS A 596 -10.13 9.87 19.01
C CYS A 596 -10.86 11.20 19.25
N VAL A 597 -10.09 12.28 19.22
CA VAL A 597 -10.63 13.62 19.08
C VAL A 597 -10.54 14.01 17.60
N VAL A 598 -11.64 14.46 17.03
CA VAL A 598 -11.71 14.99 15.65
C VAL A 598 -11.81 16.49 15.71
N LEU A 599 -10.74 17.17 15.36
CA LEU A 599 -10.67 18.64 15.36
C LEU A 599 -10.86 19.16 13.95
N CYS A 600 -11.84 20.03 13.76
CA CYS A 600 -12.22 20.61 12.47
C CYS A 600 -12.41 19.50 11.39
N PRO A 601 -13.38 18.59 11.52
CA PRO A 601 -13.58 17.48 10.61
C PRO A 601 -13.69 17.94 9.16
N ALA A 602 -13.08 17.21 8.23
CA ALA A 602 -13.21 17.48 6.80
C ALA A 602 -14.63 17.15 6.29
N ASP A 603 -15.03 17.75 5.16
CA ASP A 603 -16.37 17.53 4.57
C ASP A 603 -16.68 16.04 4.27
N CYS A 604 -15.67 15.29 3.89
CA CYS A 604 -15.78 13.87 3.56
C CYS A 604 -15.38 12.93 4.72
N PHE A 605 -15.31 13.44 5.96
CA PHE A 605 -15.05 12.61 7.13
C PHE A 605 -16.26 11.73 7.41
N ASP A 606 -16.07 10.43 7.41
CA ASP A 606 -17.14 9.45 7.58
C ASP A 606 -17.27 9.04 9.05
N PHE A 607 -18.32 9.53 9.69
CA PHE A 607 -18.63 9.22 11.08
C PHE A 607 -19.36 7.89 11.27
N SER A 608 -19.81 7.23 10.20
CA SER A 608 -20.56 5.97 10.28
C SER A 608 -19.75 4.81 10.86
N PHE A 609 -18.41 4.91 10.82
CA PHE A 609 -17.51 3.94 11.43
C PHE A 609 -17.43 4.02 12.96
N PHE A 610 -17.94 5.09 13.56
CA PHE A 610 -17.96 5.24 15.02
C PHE A 610 -19.29 4.77 15.60
N ASN A 611 -19.24 4.12 16.75
CA ASN A 611 -20.46 3.80 17.51
C ASN A 611 -21.09 5.04 18.05
N ARG A 612 -20.26 5.99 18.52
CA ARG A 612 -20.69 7.22 19.19
C ARG A 612 -19.90 8.41 18.67
N VAL A 613 -20.63 9.45 18.35
CA VAL A 613 -20.10 10.77 18.04
C VAL A 613 -20.51 11.72 19.17
N ILE A 614 -19.53 12.39 19.75
CA ILE A 614 -19.75 13.32 20.86
C ILE A 614 -19.36 14.70 20.37
N VAL A 615 -20.34 15.57 20.14
CA VAL A 615 -20.07 16.94 19.75
C VAL A 615 -19.71 17.72 21.02
N ALA A 616 -18.52 18.31 21.03
CA ALA A 616 -17.97 19.06 22.15
C ALA A 616 -17.54 20.47 21.71
N GLY A 617 -18.35 21.12 20.89
CA GLY A 617 -18.07 22.45 20.37
C GLY A 617 -19.20 23.02 19.54
N HIS A 618 -18.98 24.20 18.96
CA HIS A 618 -19.94 25.01 18.26
C HIS A 618 -19.72 24.99 16.74
N PRO A 619 -20.54 24.27 15.97
CA PRO A 619 -20.43 24.30 14.50
C PRO A 619 -20.86 25.67 13.95
N LEU A 620 -20.54 25.94 12.68
CA LEU A 620 -20.88 27.18 12.01
C LEU A 620 -22.38 27.31 11.68
N CYS A 621 -23.10 26.19 11.56
CA CYS A 621 -24.56 26.20 11.34
C CYS A 621 -25.23 24.93 11.92
N GLU A 622 -26.52 25.02 12.15
CA GLU A 622 -27.35 23.94 12.69
C GLU A 622 -27.46 22.75 11.70
N GLY A 623 -27.45 23.04 10.40
CA GLY A 623 -27.52 22.01 9.37
C GLY A 623 -26.38 20.99 9.45
N TYR A 624 -25.22 21.41 9.95
CA TYR A 624 -24.12 20.48 10.13
C TYR A 624 -24.36 19.46 11.25
N LEU A 625 -24.99 19.88 12.34
CA LEU A 625 -25.44 18.94 13.40
C LEU A 625 -26.47 17.94 12.87
N ALA A 626 -27.36 18.39 11.99
CA ALA A 626 -28.33 17.51 11.34
C ALA A 626 -27.62 16.49 10.40
N LYS A 627 -26.58 16.92 9.68
CA LYS A 627 -25.73 16.02 8.88
C LYS A 627 -25.07 14.97 9.79
N LEU A 628 -24.39 15.39 10.87
CA LEU A 628 -23.74 14.48 11.81
C LEU A 628 -24.74 13.49 12.42
N GLN A 629 -25.95 13.95 12.78
CA GLN A 629 -26.98 13.07 13.32
C GLN A 629 -27.45 12.00 12.34
N LYS A 630 -27.48 12.33 11.05
CA LYS A 630 -27.85 11.39 10.00
C LYS A 630 -26.75 10.36 9.69
N GLU A 631 -25.50 10.78 9.79
CA GLU A 631 -24.33 9.98 9.43
C GLU A 631 -23.77 9.15 10.60
N SER A 632 -24.22 9.40 11.84
CA SER A 632 -23.70 8.75 13.05
C SER A 632 -24.66 7.68 13.56
N ASN A 633 -24.15 6.60 14.14
CA ASN A 633 -24.97 5.57 14.80
C ASN A 633 -25.63 6.12 16.07
N GLU A 634 -24.83 6.70 16.96
CA GLU A 634 -25.29 7.42 18.15
C GLU A 634 -24.59 8.77 18.20
N ILE A 635 -25.33 9.85 18.51
CA ILE A 635 -24.76 11.18 18.64
C ILE A 635 -25.21 11.86 19.95
N TYR A 636 -24.26 12.51 20.61
CA TYR A 636 -24.45 13.19 21.86
C TYR A 636 -23.81 14.58 21.85
N SER A 637 -24.33 15.51 22.66
CA SER A 637 -23.69 16.80 22.95
C SER A 637 -23.00 16.78 24.31
N LEU A 638 -21.74 17.26 24.36
CA LEU A 638 -21.02 17.48 25.60
C LEU A 638 -20.96 18.97 25.89
N GLY A 639 -21.93 19.44 26.70
CA GLY A 639 -22.13 20.85 26.95
C GLY A 639 -23.04 21.53 25.92
N ASP A 640 -22.92 22.85 25.82
CA ASP A 640 -23.62 23.65 24.81
C ASP A 640 -22.93 23.49 23.45
N CYS A 641 -23.70 23.04 22.47
CA CYS A 641 -23.26 22.85 21.09
C CYS A 641 -24.07 23.70 20.10
N SER A 642 -24.70 24.77 20.59
CA SER A 642 -25.42 25.70 19.73
C SER A 642 -24.50 26.32 18.69
N PRO A 643 -24.94 26.48 17.44
CA PRO A 643 -24.09 27.02 16.39
C PRO A 643 -23.52 28.40 16.72
N LYS A 644 -22.25 28.62 16.39
CA LYS A 644 -21.63 29.96 16.40
C LYS A 644 -21.41 30.40 14.94
N PRO A 645 -22.43 31.04 14.32
CA PRO A 645 -22.32 31.43 12.94
C PRO A 645 -21.33 32.58 12.77
N ILE A 646 -20.61 32.55 11.66
CA ILE A 646 -19.78 33.68 11.22
C ILE A 646 -20.65 34.70 10.49
N SER A 647 -20.32 35.99 10.58
CA SER A 647 -21.02 37.04 9.87
C SER A 647 -20.15 37.70 8.78
N VAL A 648 -20.76 38.00 7.65
CA VAL A 648 -20.10 38.77 6.57
C VAL A 648 -21.08 39.82 6.00
N SER A 649 -20.69 41.07 5.98
CA SER A 649 -21.56 42.12 5.45
C SER A 649 -21.56 42.12 3.90
N LYS A 650 -22.69 42.58 3.31
CA LYS A 650 -22.77 42.77 1.85
C LYS A 650 -21.70 43.70 1.32
N ASP A 651 -21.25 44.67 2.12
CA ASP A 651 -20.17 45.59 1.75
C ASP A 651 -18.81 44.90 1.66
N VAL A 652 -18.52 43.98 2.59
CA VAL A 652 -17.28 43.16 2.52
C VAL A 652 -17.31 42.28 1.26
N LEU A 653 -18.42 41.60 1.01
CA LEU A 653 -18.58 40.77 -0.17
C LEU A 653 -18.39 41.57 -1.46
N ARG A 654 -18.98 42.79 -1.56
CA ARG A 654 -18.82 43.67 -2.71
C ARG A 654 -17.34 44.08 -2.93
N LYS A 655 -16.61 44.41 -1.87
CA LYS A 655 -15.22 44.80 -1.91
C LYS A 655 -14.34 43.62 -2.37
N VAL A 656 -14.53 42.44 -1.78
CA VAL A 656 -13.82 41.20 -2.17
C VAL A 656 -14.08 40.88 -3.63
N TYR A 657 -15.37 40.90 -4.07
CA TYR A 657 -15.72 40.65 -5.47
C TYR A 657 -15.04 41.62 -6.44
N LYS A 658 -15.07 42.92 -6.11
CA LYS A 658 -14.43 43.96 -6.93
C LYS A 658 -12.93 43.69 -7.10
N GLU A 659 -12.24 43.30 -6.02
CA GLU A 659 -10.82 43.01 -6.10
C GLU A 659 -10.55 41.70 -6.86
N ILE A 660 -11.37 40.66 -6.72
CA ILE A 660 -11.27 39.43 -7.54
C ILE A 660 -11.38 39.78 -9.02
N VAL A 661 -12.35 40.63 -9.41
CA VAL A 661 -12.50 41.09 -10.79
C VAL A 661 -11.29 41.87 -11.27
N ASN A 662 -10.75 42.79 -10.43
CA ASN A 662 -9.58 43.59 -10.75
C ASN A 662 -8.33 42.69 -10.98
N VAL A 663 -8.11 41.71 -10.11
CA VAL A 663 -7.00 40.77 -10.21
C VAL A 663 -7.16 39.91 -11.47
N SER A 664 -8.35 39.37 -11.73
CA SER A 664 -8.63 38.53 -12.89
C SER A 664 -8.41 39.25 -14.23
N ARG A 665 -8.67 40.56 -14.28
CA ARG A 665 -8.40 41.38 -15.47
C ARG A 665 -6.89 41.63 -15.72
N ARG A 666 -6.09 41.69 -14.64
CA ARG A 666 -4.65 41.96 -14.71
C ARG A 666 -3.83 40.66 -14.92
N THR A 667 -4.31 39.56 -14.46
CA THR A 667 -3.70 38.22 -14.55
C THR A 667 -4.65 37.24 -15.21
N PRO A 668 -4.73 37.24 -16.57
CA PRO A 668 -5.67 36.39 -17.28
C PRO A 668 -5.37 34.88 -17.23
N LYS A 669 -4.35 34.45 -16.49
CA LYS A 669 -4.00 33.05 -16.29
C LYS A 669 -4.19 32.66 -14.84
N MET A 670 -5.30 31.97 -14.62
CA MET A 670 -5.57 30.88 -13.67
C MET A 670 -4.79 30.96 -12.35
N ALA A 671 -5.32 31.67 -11.36
CA ALA A 671 -4.83 31.61 -9.98
C ALA A 671 -5.70 30.65 -9.16
N SER A 672 -5.06 29.80 -8.36
CA SER A 672 -5.75 29.04 -7.31
C SER A 672 -6.36 29.99 -6.27
N PRO A 673 -7.37 29.56 -5.51
CA PRO A 673 -7.97 30.38 -4.47
C PRO A 673 -6.96 31.03 -3.53
N HIS A 674 -5.94 30.31 -3.11
CA HIS A 674 -4.88 30.81 -2.22
C HIS A 674 -3.99 31.88 -2.89
N LYS A 675 -3.62 31.67 -4.16
CA LYS A 675 -2.89 32.73 -4.92
C LYS A 675 -3.77 33.96 -5.17
N MET A 676 -5.06 33.75 -5.45
CA MET A 676 -6.00 34.82 -5.61
C MET A 676 -6.15 35.63 -4.33
N TYR A 677 -6.23 34.98 -3.16
CA TYR A 677 -6.23 35.63 -1.85
C TYR A 677 -5.03 36.55 -1.66
N ALA A 678 -3.81 36.03 -1.88
CA ALA A 678 -2.58 36.82 -1.74
C ALA A 678 -2.57 38.07 -2.64
N MET A 679 -3.14 37.97 -3.86
CA MET A 679 -3.26 39.11 -4.79
C MET A 679 -4.35 40.10 -4.35
N VAL A 680 -5.50 39.60 -3.90
CA VAL A 680 -6.62 40.42 -3.43
C VAL A 680 -6.23 41.20 -2.17
N CYS A 681 -5.52 40.59 -1.23
CA CYS A 681 -5.05 41.21 0.00
C CYS A 681 -4.10 42.43 -0.26
N SER A 682 -3.47 42.50 -1.42
CA SER A 682 -2.67 43.69 -1.79
C SER A 682 -3.55 44.93 -2.03
N GLY A 683 -4.80 44.74 -2.45
CA GLY A 683 -5.76 45.83 -2.71
C GLY A 683 -6.79 46.02 -1.58
N TYR A 684 -7.18 44.97 -0.95
CA TYR A 684 -8.17 44.99 0.15
C TYR A 684 -7.79 43.99 1.25
N LYS A 685 -7.42 44.47 2.42
CA LYS A 685 -7.07 43.62 3.58
C LYS A 685 -8.29 42.93 4.12
N THR A 686 -8.27 41.61 4.10
CA THR A 686 -9.29 40.74 4.66
C THR A 686 -8.62 39.48 5.21
N SER A 687 -9.29 38.75 6.10
CA SER A 687 -8.80 37.45 6.55
C SER A 687 -8.95 36.40 5.43
N GLU A 688 -8.20 35.34 5.52
CA GLU A 688 -8.28 34.26 4.53
C GLU A 688 -9.61 33.53 4.63
N SER A 689 -10.14 33.32 5.85
CA SER A 689 -11.45 32.72 6.06
C SER A 689 -12.57 33.55 5.43
N THR A 690 -12.56 34.88 5.61
CA THR A 690 -13.54 35.80 5.00
C THR A 690 -13.44 35.76 3.47
N PHE A 691 -12.23 35.73 2.91
CA PHE A 691 -12.04 35.60 1.47
C PHE A 691 -12.56 34.26 0.92
N MET A 692 -12.25 33.16 1.57
CA MET A 692 -12.72 31.83 1.18
C MET A 692 -14.23 31.67 1.33
N LEU A 693 -14.82 32.26 2.38
CA LEU A 693 -16.27 32.36 2.52
C LEU A 693 -16.90 33.12 1.36
N ALA A 694 -16.32 34.26 0.99
CA ALA A 694 -16.81 35.04 -0.13
C ALA A 694 -16.71 34.25 -1.46
N LEU A 695 -15.59 33.58 -1.72
CA LEU A 695 -15.45 32.70 -2.88
C LEU A 695 -16.52 31.61 -2.90
N LYS A 696 -16.76 30.95 -1.77
CA LYS A 696 -17.79 29.90 -1.63
C LYS A 696 -19.19 30.45 -1.98
N ILE A 697 -19.55 31.59 -1.44
CA ILE A 697 -20.85 32.25 -1.75
C ILE A 697 -20.92 32.56 -3.25
N PHE A 698 -19.86 33.14 -3.83
CA PHE A 698 -19.85 33.52 -5.24
C PHE A 698 -19.86 32.32 -6.18
N ASP A 699 -19.24 31.21 -5.81
CA ASP A 699 -19.26 29.96 -6.58
C ASP A 699 -20.68 29.38 -6.59
N GLN A 700 -21.37 29.33 -5.44
CA GLN A 700 -22.74 28.84 -5.34
C GLN A 700 -23.73 29.67 -6.17
N VAL A 701 -23.56 30.98 -6.26
CA VAL A 701 -24.41 31.84 -7.11
C VAL A 701 -23.90 31.98 -8.55
N GLY A 702 -22.73 31.40 -8.86
CA GLY A 702 -22.19 31.32 -10.21
C GLY A 702 -21.56 32.61 -10.77
N THR A 703 -21.17 33.57 -9.90
CA THR A 703 -20.45 34.79 -10.31
C THR A 703 -18.95 34.60 -10.37
N VAL A 704 -18.44 33.69 -9.54
CA VAL A 704 -17.06 33.22 -9.57
C VAL A 704 -17.14 31.69 -9.55
N ARG A 705 -16.38 31.01 -10.37
CA ARG A 705 -16.33 29.54 -10.38
C ARG A 705 -14.93 29.07 -10.13
N ILE A 706 -14.81 27.96 -9.43
CA ILE A 706 -13.59 27.19 -9.34
C ILE A 706 -13.72 26.05 -10.37
N ASN A 707 -12.98 26.13 -11.48
CA ASN A 707 -13.07 25.12 -12.55
C ASN A 707 -12.48 23.78 -12.11
N ASP A 708 -12.63 22.72 -12.92
CA ASP A 708 -12.13 21.35 -12.66
C ASP A 708 -10.61 21.29 -12.44
N LYS A 709 -9.87 22.31 -12.92
CA LYS A 709 -8.43 22.49 -12.65
C LYS A 709 -8.19 23.30 -11.37
N GLY A 710 -9.27 23.72 -10.66
CA GLY A 710 -9.31 24.46 -9.41
C GLY A 710 -8.85 25.92 -9.53
N PHE A 711 -8.95 26.51 -10.69
CA PHE A 711 -8.65 27.92 -10.91
C PHE A 711 -9.92 28.78 -10.78
N VAL A 712 -9.72 29.99 -10.27
CA VAL A 712 -10.81 30.95 -10.08
C VAL A 712 -11.12 31.64 -11.42
N GLU A 713 -12.36 31.49 -11.89
CA GLU A 713 -12.90 32.14 -13.08
C GLU A 713 -14.03 33.08 -12.71
N VAL A 714 -14.06 34.28 -13.30
CA VAL A 714 -15.10 35.29 -13.02
C VAL A 714 -16.14 35.31 -14.14
N SER A 715 -17.41 35.19 -13.77
CA SER A 715 -18.56 35.31 -14.69
C SER A 715 -19.34 36.60 -14.38
N ALA A 716 -19.54 37.44 -15.39
CA ALA A 716 -20.33 38.66 -15.22
C ALA A 716 -21.83 38.36 -15.28
N LYS A 717 -22.42 37.89 -14.17
CA LYS A 717 -23.84 37.68 -14.01
C LYS A 717 -24.40 38.54 -12.88
N SER A 718 -25.59 39.06 -13.04
CA SER A 718 -26.37 39.65 -11.92
C SER A 718 -27.01 38.50 -11.16
N VAL A 719 -26.76 38.40 -9.86
CA VAL A 719 -27.19 37.29 -9.00
C VAL A 719 -27.82 37.79 -7.72
N ASN A 720 -28.69 36.98 -7.13
CA ASN A 720 -29.17 37.16 -5.80
C ASN A 720 -28.32 36.37 -4.82
N LEU A 721 -27.73 36.97 -3.81
CA LEU A 721 -26.92 36.29 -2.80
C LEU A 721 -27.72 35.29 -1.98
N ASP A 722 -29.05 35.52 -1.82
CA ASP A 722 -29.95 34.59 -1.09
C ASP A 722 -30.11 33.24 -1.77
N ASP A 723 -29.65 33.09 -3.04
CA ASP A 723 -29.60 31.80 -3.72
C ASP A 723 -28.46 30.92 -3.20
N SER A 724 -27.48 31.47 -2.47
CA SER A 724 -26.42 30.72 -1.80
C SER A 724 -26.89 30.16 -0.46
N ILE A 725 -26.72 28.85 -0.26
CA ILE A 725 -26.96 28.18 1.02
C ILE A 725 -25.98 28.75 2.07
N ALA A 726 -24.70 28.88 1.74
CA ALA A 726 -23.70 29.43 2.64
C ALA A 726 -24.03 30.85 3.07
N TYR A 727 -24.54 31.72 2.16
CA TYR A 727 -24.94 33.06 2.49
C TYR A 727 -26.16 33.10 3.43
N ARG A 728 -27.16 32.24 3.19
CA ARG A 728 -28.31 32.11 4.07
C ARG A 728 -27.96 31.68 5.49
N ASN A 729 -27.00 30.79 5.62
CA ASN A 729 -26.51 30.30 6.92
C ASN A 729 -25.69 31.35 7.67
N VAL A 730 -25.00 32.25 6.97
CA VAL A 730 -24.22 33.36 7.52
C VAL A 730 -25.13 34.57 7.84
N SER A 731 -26.09 34.89 6.99
CA SER A 731 -26.94 36.09 7.13
C SER A 731 -28.06 35.98 8.16
N LYS A 732 -28.37 34.77 8.63
CA LYS A 732 -29.36 34.53 9.71
C LYS A 732 -28.78 34.75 11.11
N ALA A 733 -27.50 35.01 11.24
CA ALA A 733 -26.79 35.43 12.43
C ALA A 733 -26.70 36.95 12.48
#